data_fa425a4f8ad48c9243dcd42952673a70
#
_entry.id   fa425a4f8ad48c9243dcd42952673a70
#
_cell.length_a   1.000
_cell.length_b   1.000
_cell.length_c   1.000
_cell.angle_alpha   90.00
_cell.angle_beta   90.00
_cell.angle_gamma   90.00
#
_symmetry.space_group_name_H-M   'P 1'
#
loop_
_entity.id
_entity.type
_entity.pdbx_description
1 polymer ?
#
loop_
_entity_poly.entity_id
_entity_poly.type
_entity_poly.pdbx_seq_one_letter_code
_entity_poly.pdbx_strand_id
1 'polypeptide(L)'
;MPPRRYRPRRGPRPQRKRTGGAAGAALLEAQAPVRPAGPIELPSSIAVKDFAETLGVSHAEIINVLIRNGIFATVNQAIDFDTASLVAAELGFEATEGGAAERAAAVAASEQDLVSPGGPGEGDGKPTLWTDDDASKLVARAPIVTVMGHVDHGKTSLLDAVRETKVASGESGGITQHIGASEVVHNGKRIVFLDTPGHEAFTAMRARGAQVTDIAIIVVAADDGVMPQTKEAIDHVRAARVPMIVAINKVDKPDANPDRVKQELADNKVLIEEYGGDVIAVSVSAKQRTGIDDLMEMVLLVADLQDLKANPDRDAIGTIVESKVDKGRGNVATVLVQTGTLKVGQVVSVGRTYGRVRALNNAAGKRVKEAGPASAVEIIGLQDLPEAGDILRVVADEKTARDAAEAADRVAAGADGQKVSSLEDISAQIKDNEVAELRVVLKTDVQGSMGAIRHSLERLNTDEVRINILREGAGDINESDINLASASEAVVIGFNTKPDAGAQRSIEATGVDVRLYDVIYKLTDDIGLALQGLLAPKLVEQVEGHAEVRMVIKAGRAGNIAGSYVTDGRIVRGGQARIFRAGELLVDTRITSLKRFKDDVREVATGFECGIGLDADDIAEGDVIECYQMVTEQA
;
A
#
# COMPACT_ATOMS: atom_id res chain seq x y z
N MET A 1 49.35 12.52 -50.13
CA MET A 1 49.35 13.99 -50.09
C MET A 1 48.00 14.45 -49.56
N PRO A 2 47.93 15.10 -48.38
CA PRO A 2 46.70 15.69 -47.86
C PRO A 2 46.58 17.17 -48.20
N PRO A 3 45.38 17.74 -48.36
CA PRO A 3 45.19 19.15 -48.66
C PRO A 3 45.22 20.02 -47.41
N ARG A 4 45.74 21.22 -47.63
CA ARG A 4 46.06 22.28 -46.67
C ARG A 4 44.84 22.86 -45.98
N ARG A 5 44.99 23.13 -44.67
CA ARG A 5 44.07 23.95 -43.83
C ARG A 5 44.22 25.44 -44.14
N TYR A 6 43.11 26.11 -44.38
CA TYR A 6 43.01 27.55 -44.52
C TYR A 6 42.76 28.18 -43.14
N ARG A 7 43.58 29.19 -42.75
CA ARG A 7 43.39 30.06 -41.58
C ARG A 7 42.87 31.40 -42.06
N PRO A 8 41.82 32.00 -41.48
CA PRO A 8 41.48 33.38 -41.73
C PRO A 8 42.27 34.33 -40.82
N ARG A 9 42.70 35.44 -41.42
CA ARG A 9 43.46 36.55 -40.81
C ARG A 9 42.63 37.35 -39.82
N ARG A 10 43.23 37.73 -38.69
CA ARG A 10 42.72 38.71 -37.72
C ARG A 10 42.82 40.11 -38.31
N GLY A 11 41.73 40.92 -38.30
CA GLY A 11 41.68 42.33 -38.53
C GLY A 11 41.95 43.15 -37.24
N PRO A 12 42.36 44.40 -37.37
CA PRO A 12 42.90 45.21 -36.26
C PRO A 12 41.79 45.82 -35.37
N ARG A 13 42.07 45.86 -34.05
CA ARG A 13 41.30 46.56 -33.01
C ARG A 13 41.33 48.09 -33.21
N PRO A 14 40.23 48.83 -33.04
CA PRO A 14 40.24 50.27 -32.94
C PRO A 14 40.68 50.73 -31.54
N GLN A 15 41.63 51.74 -31.52
CA GLN A 15 42.06 52.42 -30.31
C GLN A 15 40.99 53.43 -29.84
N ARG A 16 40.68 53.41 -28.56
CA ARG A 16 39.84 54.40 -27.86
C ARG A 16 40.70 55.56 -27.43
N LYS A 17 40.45 56.77 -28.01
CA LYS A 17 40.99 58.05 -27.59
C LYS A 17 40.46 58.45 -26.21
N ARG A 18 41.34 58.81 -25.28
CA ARG A 18 41.03 59.55 -24.06
C ARG A 18 40.80 61.02 -24.41
N THR A 19 39.65 61.56 -24.03
CA THR A 19 39.49 62.99 -23.84
C THR A 19 38.93 63.19 -22.43
N GLY A 20 39.65 63.99 -21.63
CA GLY A 20 39.22 64.37 -20.30
C GLY A 20 38.21 65.50 -20.37
N GLY A 21 37.40 65.64 -19.39
CA GLY A 21 36.46 66.72 -19.15
C GLY A 21 35.78 66.55 -17.82
N ALA A 22 36.19 67.37 -16.86
CA ALA A 22 35.56 67.48 -15.56
C ALA A 22 34.17 68.10 -15.68
N ALA A 23 33.15 67.60 -15.01
CA ALA A 23 32.15 68.34 -14.23
C ALA A 23 30.92 67.48 -13.93
N GLY A 24 30.42 67.54 -12.74
CA GLY A 24 29.05 67.17 -12.42
C GLY A 24 28.93 65.96 -11.47
N ALA A 25 29.21 66.14 -10.18
CA ALA A 25 28.68 65.30 -9.12
C ALA A 25 27.17 65.56 -9.02
N ALA A 26 26.37 64.61 -9.55
CA ALA A 26 24.97 64.51 -9.20
C ALA A 26 24.84 63.31 -8.25
N LEU A 27 24.47 63.61 -7.03
CA LEU A 27 24.04 62.61 -6.02
C LEU A 27 22.89 61.78 -6.62
N LEU A 28 23.15 60.53 -6.87
CA LEU A 28 22.10 59.53 -6.92
C LEU A 28 21.76 59.22 -5.46
N GLU A 29 20.70 59.82 -4.94
CA GLU A 29 20.01 59.37 -3.74
C GLU A 29 19.58 57.91 -4.00
N ALA A 30 20.23 57.01 -3.33
CA ALA A 30 19.72 55.65 -3.19
C ALA A 30 18.36 55.74 -2.47
N GLN A 31 17.28 55.44 -3.17
CA GLN A 31 15.98 55.25 -2.56
C GLN A 31 16.17 54.16 -1.50
N ALA A 32 15.97 54.51 -0.23
CA ALA A 32 15.91 53.56 0.87
C ALA A 32 14.79 52.54 0.59
N PRO A 33 15.03 51.26 0.78
CA PRO A 33 13.98 50.24 0.59
C PRO A 33 12.79 50.59 1.48
N VAL A 34 11.60 50.56 0.90
CA VAL A 34 10.34 50.78 1.60
C VAL A 34 10.17 49.60 2.55
N ARG A 35 10.34 49.85 3.86
CA ARG A 35 10.10 48.86 4.90
C ARG A 35 8.60 48.59 5.00
N PRO A 36 8.13 47.34 4.88
CA PRO A 36 6.73 47.01 5.06
C PRO A 36 6.30 47.33 6.49
N ALA A 37 5.20 48.06 6.65
CA ALA A 37 4.60 48.39 7.95
C ALA A 37 3.46 47.40 8.25
N GLY A 38 3.77 46.30 8.90
CA GLY A 38 2.77 45.29 9.33
C GLY A 38 3.42 43.91 9.53
N PRO A 39 2.67 42.98 10.15
CA PRO A 39 3.14 41.60 10.28
C PRO A 39 3.38 41.00 8.89
N ILE A 40 4.52 40.31 8.73
CA ILE A 40 4.95 39.71 7.47
C ILE A 40 4.63 38.22 7.53
N GLU A 41 3.88 37.73 6.54
CA GLU A 41 3.58 36.31 6.41
C GLU A 41 4.78 35.58 5.76
N LEU A 42 5.32 34.59 6.46
CA LEU A 42 6.44 33.77 6.01
C LEU A 42 5.98 32.32 5.83
N PRO A 43 6.40 31.64 4.75
CA PRO A 43 6.12 30.22 4.58
C PRO A 43 6.93 29.38 5.58
N SER A 44 6.51 28.12 5.81
CA SER A 44 7.20 27.15 6.69
C SER A 44 8.68 26.89 6.33
N SER A 45 9.09 27.21 5.10
CA SER A 45 10.48 27.20 4.66
C SER A 45 10.68 28.23 3.57
N ILE A 46 11.73 29.07 3.67
CA ILE A 46 12.01 30.15 2.74
C ILE A 46 13.52 30.21 2.41
N ALA A 47 13.88 30.42 1.14
CA ALA A 47 15.28 30.64 0.78
C ALA A 47 15.78 32.02 1.29
N VAL A 48 17.01 32.08 1.78
CA VAL A 48 17.62 33.33 2.31
C VAL A 48 17.51 34.49 1.35
N LYS A 49 17.58 34.23 0.03
CA LYS A 49 17.41 35.22 -1.02
C LYS A 49 15.99 35.79 -1.03
N ASP A 50 14.97 34.92 -1.04
CA ASP A 50 13.57 35.32 -1.12
C ASP A 50 13.11 35.97 0.19
N PHE A 51 13.69 35.54 1.30
CA PHE A 51 13.49 36.14 2.63
C PHE A 51 14.04 37.59 2.67
N ALA A 52 15.23 37.82 2.08
CA ALA A 52 15.80 39.14 1.96
C ALA A 52 14.95 40.09 1.10
N GLU A 53 14.41 39.59 -0.01
CA GLU A 53 13.50 40.33 -0.88
C GLU A 53 12.18 40.66 -0.16
N THR A 54 11.64 39.73 0.61
CA THR A 54 10.38 39.90 1.37
C THR A 54 10.52 40.94 2.49
N LEU A 55 11.64 40.95 3.20
CA LEU A 55 11.94 41.95 4.24
C LEU A 55 12.44 43.29 3.71
N GLY A 56 12.83 43.36 2.43
CA GLY A 56 13.43 44.54 1.85
C GLY A 56 14.82 44.91 2.42
N VAL A 57 15.55 43.87 2.90
CA VAL A 57 16.90 44.00 3.49
C VAL A 57 17.95 43.32 2.61
N SER A 58 19.22 43.64 2.84
CA SER A 58 20.29 43.02 2.05
C SER A 58 20.55 41.60 2.50
N HIS A 59 20.88 40.69 1.56
CA HIS A 59 21.26 39.30 1.85
C HIS A 59 22.40 39.21 2.88
N ALA A 60 23.34 40.21 2.88
CA ALA A 60 24.45 40.25 3.82
C ALA A 60 24.00 40.51 5.27
N GLU A 61 22.94 41.31 5.45
CA GLU A 61 22.38 41.58 6.77
C GLU A 61 21.74 40.32 7.36
N ILE A 62 20.93 39.58 6.58
CA ILE A 62 20.31 38.35 7.00
C ILE A 62 21.36 37.29 7.35
N ILE A 63 22.38 37.11 6.48
CA ILE A 63 23.46 36.15 6.73
C ILE A 63 24.24 36.52 8.00
N ASN A 64 24.50 37.82 8.25
CA ASN A 64 25.15 38.25 9.47
C ASN A 64 24.34 37.94 10.74
N VAL A 65 23.00 38.10 10.68
CA VAL A 65 22.11 37.77 11.80
C VAL A 65 22.07 36.25 12.01
N LEU A 66 22.00 35.45 10.95
CA LEU A 66 22.07 34.00 11.01
C LEU A 66 23.37 33.50 11.64
N ILE A 67 24.53 34.06 11.22
CA ILE A 67 25.85 33.72 11.78
C ILE A 67 25.94 34.07 13.28
N ARG A 68 25.36 35.21 13.72
CA ARG A 68 25.31 35.60 15.12
C ARG A 68 24.51 34.59 15.97
N ASN A 69 23.47 34.01 15.39
CA ASN A 69 22.67 32.97 16.03
C ASN A 69 23.25 31.55 15.84
N GLY A 70 24.49 31.43 15.33
CA GLY A 70 25.19 30.16 15.16
C GLY A 70 24.74 29.35 13.94
N ILE A 71 23.94 29.92 13.05
CA ILE A 71 23.39 29.26 11.87
C ILE A 71 24.18 29.68 10.63
N PHE A 72 24.88 28.74 10.01
CA PHE A 72 25.66 28.99 8.79
C PHE A 72 24.81 28.68 7.57
N ALA A 73 24.22 29.69 6.95
CA ALA A 73 23.42 29.54 5.75
C ALA A 73 24.00 30.30 4.57
N THR A 74 23.85 29.76 3.37
CA THR A 74 24.22 30.41 2.10
C THR A 74 22.99 31.10 1.49
N VAL A 75 23.21 32.03 0.54
CA VAL A 75 22.16 32.84 -0.09
C VAL A 75 21.03 32.02 -0.71
N ASN A 76 21.34 30.82 -1.22
CA ASN A 76 20.37 29.93 -1.87
C ASN A 76 19.85 28.83 -0.95
N GLN A 77 20.22 28.83 0.32
CA GLN A 77 19.79 27.82 1.28
C GLN A 77 18.42 28.20 1.86
N ALA A 78 17.55 27.20 2.00
CA ALA A 78 16.27 27.38 2.67
C ALA A 78 16.47 27.33 4.19
N ILE A 79 15.78 28.21 4.91
CA ILE A 79 15.68 28.26 6.37
C ILE A 79 14.23 27.98 6.76
N ASP A 80 14.03 27.33 7.91
CA ASP A 80 12.72 27.04 8.46
C ASP A 80 12.06 28.29 9.05
N PHE A 81 10.77 28.21 9.30
CA PHE A 81 9.97 29.32 9.83
C PHE A 81 10.50 29.82 11.19
N ASP A 82 10.89 28.91 12.07
CA ASP A 82 11.39 29.26 13.41
C ASP A 82 12.67 30.11 13.30
N THR A 83 13.58 29.69 12.44
CA THR A 83 14.81 30.45 12.15
C THR A 83 14.51 31.78 11.45
N ALA A 84 13.60 31.78 10.47
CA ALA A 84 13.21 33.00 9.76
C ALA A 84 12.48 34.00 10.68
N SER A 85 11.63 33.52 11.57
CA SER A 85 10.92 34.30 12.58
C SER A 85 11.87 34.95 13.59
N LEU A 86 12.88 34.18 14.04
CA LEU A 86 13.92 34.70 14.94
C LEU A 86 14.72 35.83 14.28
N VAL A 87 15.14 35.66 13.02
CA VAL A 87 15.88 36.67 12.25
C VAL A 87 15.00 37.87 11.95
N ALA A 88 13.73 37.71 11.62
CA ALA A 88 12.78 38.78 11.43
C ALA A 88 12.59 39.61 12.69
N ALA A 89 12.45 38.98 13.86
CA ALA A 89 12.33 39.66 15.15
C ALA A 89 13.59 40.49 15.50
N GLU A 90 14.79 39.97 15.25
CA GLU A 90 16.05 40.75 15.45
C GLU A 90 16.16 41.98 14.50
N LEU A 91 15.57 41.86 13.31
CA LEU A 91 15.52 42.98 12.33
C LEU A 91 14.33 43.94 12.56
N GLY A 92 13.49 43.66 13.58
CA GLY A 92 12.37 44.49 14.02
C GLY A 92 11.06 44.29 13.23
N PHE A 93 10.87 43.12 12.63
CA PHE A 93 9.67 42.75 11.93
C PHE A 93 8.89 41.70 12.74
N GLU A 94 7.57 41.79 12.76
CA GLU A 94 6.70 40.73 13.27
C GLU A 94 6.42 39.72 12.15
N ALA A 95 6.88 38.48 12.32
CA ALA A 95 6.64 37.38 11.39
C ALA A 95 5.46 36.55 11.90
N THR A 96 4.48 36.32 11.05
CA THR A 96 3.41 35.36 11.27
C THR A 96 3.58 34.20 10.28
N GLU A 97 3.29 32.97 10.74
CA GLU A 97 3.31 31.81 9.84
C GLU A 97 2.17 31.96 8.82
N GLY A 98 2.47 32.60 7.71
CA GLY A 98 1.59 32.82 6.59
C GLY A 98 1.68 31.66 5.62
N GLY A 99 0.55 31.04 5.33
CA GLY A 99 0.49 30.06 4.27
C GLY A 99 0.51 28.59 4.70
N ALA A 100 0.66 28.23 5.98
CA ALA A 100 0.28 26.87 6.42
C ALA A 100 -1.25 26.67 6.35
N ALA A 101 -2.03 27.68 6.72
CA ALA A 101 -3.49 27.62 6.56
C ALA A 101 -3.93 27.90 5.10
N GLU A 102 -3.27 28.81 4.36
CA GLU A 102 -3.58 29.01 2.93
C GLU A 102 -2.95 27.97 1.99
N ARG A 103 -1.79 27.38 2.31
CA ARG A 103 -1.29 26.22 1.57
C ARG A 103 -1.91 24.90 2.03
N ALA A 104 -2.23 24.71 3.29
CA ALA A 104 -3.14 23.65 3.70
C ALA A 104 -4.55 23.90 3.13
N ALA A 105 -5.01 25.13 2.99
CA ALA A 105 -6.22 25.48 2.26
C ALA A 105 -6.01 25.46 0.74
N ALA A 106 -4.85 25.76 0.17
CA ALA A 106 -4.59 25.61 -1.27
C ALA A 106 -4.14 24.22 -1.68
N VAL A 107 -3.48 23.43 -0.81
CA VAL A 107 -3.28 21.97 -0.98
C VAL A 107 -4.56 21.24 -0.59
N ALA A 108 -5.29 21.65 0.45
CA ALA A 108 -6.65 21.19 0.72
C ALA A 108 -7.65 21.78 -0.30
N ALA A 109 -7.45 22.92 -0.94
CA ALA A 109 -8.24 23.41 -2.06
C ALA A 109 -7.81 22.79 -3.40
N SER A 110 -6.57 22.39 -3.61
CA SER A 110 -6.19 21.54 -4.75
C SER A 110 -6.54 20.06 -4.52
N GLU A 111 -6.59 19.58 -3.27
CA GLU A 111 -7.26 18.33 -2.89
C GLU A 111 -8.77 18.50 -2.73
N GLN A 112 -9.28 19.67 -2.37
CA GLN A 112 -10.71 20.03 -2.32
C GLN A 112 -11.26 20.48 -3.68
N ASP A 113 -10.44 20.95 -4.63
CA ASP A 113 -10.80 20.99 -6.05
C ASP A 113 -10.75 19.60 -6.70
N LEU A 114 -10.09 18.63 -6.07
CA LEU A 114 -10.23 17.21 -6.39
C LEU A 114 -11.45 16.56 -5.70
N VAL A 115 -11.94 17.15 -4.58
CA VAL A 115 -13.13 16.71 -3.83
C VAL A 115 -13.78 17.96 -3.21
N SER A 116 -14.29 18.88 -4.03
CA SER A 116 -15.17 19.93 -3.50
C SER A 116 -16.51 19.29 -3.13
N PRO A 117 -16.91 19.31 -1.85
CA PRO A 117 -18.32 19.11 -1.55
C PRO A 117 -19.06 20.30 -2.16
N GLY A 118 -19.99 20.03 -3.03
CA GLY A 118 -20.90 21.05 -3.58
C GLY A 118 -21.39 21.98 -2.47
N GLY A 119 -21.51 23.26 -2.81
CA GLY A 119 -22.01 24.29 -1.89
C GLY A 119 -23.32 23.86 -1.24
N PRO A 120 -23.80 24.60 -0.21
CA PRO A 120 -24.93 24.20 0.64
C PRO A 120 -26.24 24.19 -0.17
N GLY A 121 -26.42 23.12 -0.94
CA GLY A 121 -27.68 22.62 -1.40
C GLY A 121 -28.11 21.57 -0.39
N GLU A 122 -29.17 21.79 0.31
CA GLU A 122 -29.83 20.82 1.20
C GLU A 122 -30.14 19.54 0.44
N GLY A 123 -29.25 18.55 0.54
CA GLY A 123 -29.41 17.20 0.02
C GLY A 123 -28.27 16.32 0.51
N ASP A 124 -28.63 15.20 1.15
CA ASP A 124 -27.75 14.15 1.68
C ASP A 124 -26.92 13.43 0.58
N GLY A 125 -26.55 14.11 -0.51
CA GLY A 125 -25.93 13.57 -1.70
C GLY A 125 -24.42 13.42 -1.62
N LYS A 126 -23.90 12.41 -2.34
CA LYS A 126 -22.49 12.14 -2.56
C LYS A 126 -21.80 13.35 -3.23
N PRO A 127 -20.58 13.76 -2.81
CA PRO A 127 -19.84 14.81 -3.49
C PRO A 127 -19.59 14.44 -4.96
N THR A 128 -19.99 15.30 -5.88
CA THR A 128 -19.77 15.11 -7.31
C THR A 128 -18.44 15.70 -7.74
N LEU A 129 -17.72 15.04 -8.64
CA LEU A 129 -16.43 15.50 -9.20
C LEU A 129 -16.58 16.75 -10.12
N TRP A 130 -17.78 17.27 -10.28
CA TRP A 130 -18.12 18.43 -11.11
C TRP A 130 -19.28 19.21 -10.52
N THR A 131 -19.18 20.51 -10.49
CA THR A 131 -20.17 21.44 -9.92
C THR A 131 -20.77 22.44 -10.93
N ASP A 132 -20.22 22.53 -12.16
CA ASP A 132 -20.49 23.63 -13.10
C ASP A 132 -21.37 23.22 -14.30
N ASP A 133 -22.17 22.16 -14.18
CA ASP A 133 -23.05 21.76 -15.29
C ASP A 133 -24.35 22.55 -15.32
N ASP A 134 -24.63 23.10 -16.50
CA ASP A 134 -25.91 23.76 -16.80
C ASP A 134 -27.04 22.73 -16.66
N ALA A 135 -27.97 22.98 -15.74
CA ALA A 135 -29.08 22.05 -15.45
C ALA A 135 -29.90 21.66 -16.69
N SER A 136 -29.89 22.51 -17.73
CA SER A 136 -30.56 22.26 -19.00
C SER A 136 -29.91 21.17 -19.88
N LYS A 137 -28.63 20.83 -19.61
CA LYS A 137 -27.84 19.83 -20.35
C LYS A 137 -27.72 18.48 -19.65
N LEU A 138 -28.31 18.39 -18.47
CA LEU A 138 -28.29 17.16 -17.69
C LEU A 138 -29.30 16.15 -18.25
N VAL A 139 -28.79 14.95 -18.56
CA VAL A 139 -29.57 13.82 -19.07
C VAL A 139 -29.48 12.67 -18.08
N ALA A 140 -30.58 11.94 -17.89
CA ALA A 140 -30.58 10.74 -17.06
C ALA A 140 -29.54 9.72 -17.56
N ARG A 141 -28.72 9.16 -16.65
CA ARG A 141 -27.71 8.15 -16.94
C ARG A 141 -27.99 6.81 -16.26
N ALA A 142 -27.40 5.77 -16.78
CA ALA A 142 -27.45 4.46 -16.14
C ALA A 142 -26.81 4.49 -14.74
N PRO A 143 -27.36 3.76 -13.76
CA PRO A 143 -26.72 3.57 -12.47
C PRO A 143 -25.47 2.70 -12.60
N ILE A 144 -24.47 3.04 -11.79
CA ILE A 144 -23.25 2.26 -11.60
C ILE A 144 -23.39 1.55 -10.26
N VAL A 145 -23.32 0.24 -10.26
CA VAL A 145 -23.62 -0.62 -9.13
C VAL A 145 -22.42 -1.48 -8.77
N THR A 146 -21.96 -1.43 -7.53
CA THR A 146 -20.92 -2.36 -7.05
C THR A 146 -21.55 -3.54 -6.32
N VAL A 147 -20.90 -4.71 -6.43
CA VAL A 147 -21.31 -5.92 -5.70
C VAL A 147 -20.23 -6.30 -4.72
N MET A 148 -20.58 -6.34 -3.43
CA MET A 148 -19.66 -6.58 -2.31
C MET A 148 -20.17 -7.67 -1.38
N GLY A 149 -19.32 -8.14 -0.47
CA GLY A 149 -19.65 -9.14 0.54
C GLY A 149 -18.54 -10.15 0.74
N HIS A 150 -18.77 -11.13 1.59
CA HIS A 150 -17.78 -12.14 1.97
C HIS A 150 -17.39 -13.05 0.80
N VAL A 151 -16.21 -13.69 0.87
CA VAL A 151 -15.81 -14.79 -0.02
C VAL A 151 -16.86 -15.89 0.07
N ASP A 152 -17.10 -16.62 -1.02
CA ASP A 152 -18.06 -17.73 -1.12
C ASP A 152 -19.54 -17.39 -0.87
N HIS A 153 -19.94 -16.13 -0.63
CA HIS A 153 -21.34 -15.71 -0.58
C HIS A 153 -22.02 -15.66 -1.96
N GLY A 154 -21.26 -15.91 -3.03
CA GLY A 154 -21.78 -16.07 -4.38
C GLY A 154 -21.95 -14.77 -5.16
N LYS A 155 -21.11 -13.73 -4.91
CA LYS A 155 -21.11 -12.46 -5.66
C LYS A 155 -20.96 -12.66 -7.17
N THR A 156 -19.89 -13.34 -7.59
CA THR A 156 -19.62 -13.62 -9.00
C THR A 156 -20.69 -14.52 -9.61
N SER A 157 -21.22 -15.50 -8.86
CA SER A 157 -22.33 -16.34 -9.31
C SER A 157 -23.63 -15.53 -9.51
N LEU A 158 -23.90 -14.54 -8.64
CA LEU A 158 -25.02 -13.63 -8.77
C LEU A 158 -24.88 -12.78 -10.03
N LEU A 159 -23.70 -12.20 -10.26
CA LEU A 159 -23.41 -11.42 -11.45
C LEU A 159 -23.46 -12.27 -12.73
N ASP A 160 -22.98 -13.50 -12.69
CA ASP A 160 -23.10 -14.44 -13.80
C ASP A 160 -24.58 -14.74 -14.14
N ALA A 161 -25.41 -14.87 -13.11
CA ALA A 161 -26.84 -15.08 -13.29
C ALA A 161 -27.53 -13.84 -13.90
N VAL A 162 -27.11 -12.64 -13.49
CA VAL A 162 -27.59 -11.35 -14.04
C VAL A 162 -27.12 -11.14 -15.49
N ARG A 163 -25.86 -11.49 -15.80
CA ARG A 163 -25.23 -11.33 -17.13
C ARG A 163 -25.56 -12.46 -18.10
N GLU A 164 -26.11 -13.55 -17.62
CA GLU A 164 -26.25 -14.82 -18.36
C GLU A 164 -24.91 -15.39 -18.87
N THR A 165 -23.85 -15.22 -18.07
CA THR A 165 -22.48 -15.65 -18.35
C THR A 165 -22.03 -16.77 -17.40
N LYS A 166 -20.78 -17.21 -17.54
CA LYS A 166 -20.13 -18.21 -16.68
C LYS A 166 -18.70 -17.80 -16.34
N VAL A 167 -18.51 -16.57 -15.91
CA VAL A 167 -17.19 -16.01 -15.58
C VAL A 167 -16.58 -16.73 -14.37
N ALA A 168 -17.36 -17.00 -13.34
CA ALA A 168 -16.93 -17.68 -12.13
C ALA A 168 -16.25 -19.04 -12.39
N SER A 169 -16.67 -19.77 -13.43
CA SER A 169 -16.08 -21.06 -13.79
C SER A 169 -14.74 -20.95 -14.52
N GLY A 170 -14.38 -19.77 -14.99
CA GLY A 170 -13.13 -19.50 -15.71
C GLY A 170 -12.04 -18.84 -14.87
N GLU A 171 -12.38 -18.36 -13.67
CA GLU A 171 -11.41 -17.71 -12.76
C GLU A 171 -10.58 -18.74 -11.98
N SER A 172 -9.27 -18.47 -11.87
CA SER A 172 -8.36 -19.31 -11.11
C SER A 172 -8.77 -19.38 -9.64
N GLY A 173 -8.90 -20.59 -9.11
CA GLY A 173 -9.39 -20.82 -7.75
C GLY A 173 -10.88 -20.57 -7.53
N GLY A 174 -11.64 -20.20 -8.58
CA GLY A 174 -13.09 -19.90 -8.48
C GLY A 174 -13.42 -18.63 -7.70
N ILE A 175 -12.45 -17.73 -7.52
CA ILE A 175 -12.59 -16.45 -6.79
C ILE A 175 -12.25 -15.28 -7.72
N THR A 176 -13.02 -14.19 -7.62
CA THR A 176 -12.74 -12.95 -8.33
C THR A 176 -11.55 -12.23 -7.71
N GLN A 177 -10.53 -11.94 -8.51
CA GLN A 177 -9.29 -11.26 -8.07
C GLN A 177 -9.05 -9.94 -8.80
N HIS A 178 -9.87 -9.59 -9.79
CA HIS A 178 -9.84 -8.34 -10.57
C HIS A 178 -11.14 -7.59 -10.46
N ILE A 179 -11.10 -6.27 -10.67
CA ILE A 179 -12.34 -5.50 -10.78
C ILE A 179 -12.87 -5.65 -12.19
N GLY A 180 -13.98 -6.36 -12.35
CA GLY A 180 -14.69 -6.50 -13.62
C GLY A 180 -15.77 -5.44 -13.78
N ALA A 181 -15.83 -4.77 -14.95
CA ALA A 181 -16.94 -3.89 -15.29
C ALA A 181 -17.81 -4.54 -16.39
N SER A 182 -19.11 -4.50 -16.22
CA SER A 182 -20.06 -5.07 -17.20
C SER A 182 -21.32 -4.26 -17.30
N GLU A 183 -21.93 -4.29 -18.49
CA GLU A 183 -23.19 -3.64 -18.78
C GLU A 183 -24.29 -4.68 -18.96
N VAL A 184 -25.43 -4.46 -18.30
CA VAL A 184 -26.62 -5.28 -18.38
C VAL A 184 -27.80 -4.40 -18.74
N VAL A 185 -28.72 -4.93 -19.54
CA VAL A 185 -29.99 -4.25 -19.89
C VAL A 185 -31.13 -5.03 -19.26
N HIS A 186 -31.86 -4.39 -18.34
CA HIS A 186 -33.05 -4.93 -17.72
C HIS A 186 -34.24 -4.01 -17.94
N ASN A 187 -35.36 -4.54 -18.43
CA ASN A 187 -36.55 -3.78 -18.77
C ASN A 187 -36.29 -2.54 -19.68
N GLY A 188 -35.30 -2.64 -20.60
CA GLY A 188 -34.90 -1.55 -21.50
C GLY A 188 -34.03 -0.47 -20.85
N LYS A 189 -33.75 -0.53 -19.55
CA LYS A 189 -32.81 0.36 -18.82
C LYS A 189 -31.44 -0.29 -18.70
N ARG A 190 -30.36 0.49 -18.91
CA ARG A 190 -28.97 0.04 -18.75
C ARG A 190 -28.59 0.12 -17.26
N ILE A 191 -27.81 -0.85 -16.79
CA ILE A 191 -27.18 -0.88 -15.49
C ILE A 191 -25.72 -1.28 -15.69
N VAL A 192 -24.79 -0.62 -15.03
CA VAL A 192 -23.37 -0.94 -15.08
C VAL A 192 -22.97 -1.57 -13.75
N PHE A 193 -22.45 -2.79 -13.79
CA PHE A 193 -21.98 -3.50 -12.61
C PHE A 193 -20.47 -3.45 -12.52
N LEU A 194 -19.96 -3.21 -11.31
CA LEU A 194 -18.57 -3.40 -10.92
C LEU A 194 -18.50 -4.60 -9.98
N ASP A 195 -17.83 -5.65 -10.42
CA ASP A 195 -17.51 -6.82 -9.59
C ASP A 195 -16.26 -6.55 -8.78
N THR A 196 -16.31 -6.70 -7.46
CA THR A 196 -15.18 -6.47 -6.58
C THR A 196 -14.76 -7.76 -5.86
N PRO A 197 -13.44 -8.02 -5.71
CA PRO A 197 -12.96 -9.17 -4.96
C PRO A 197 -13.45 -9.17 -3.52
N GLY A 198 -13.85 -10.35 -3.01
CA GLY A 198 -14.34 -10.50 -1.64
C GLY A 198 -13.24 -10.61 -0.59
N HIS A 199 -12.04 -11.07 -0.97
CA HIS A 199 -10.95 -11.37 -0.06
C HIS A 199 -10.40 -10.13 0.65
N GLU A 200 -10.03 -10.28 1.92
CA GLU A 200 -9.47 -9.24 2.81
C GLU A 200 -8.31 -8.44 2.15
N ALA A 201 -7.39 -9.11 1.49
CA ALA A 201 -6.27 -8.47 0.79
C ALA A 201 -6.69 -7.34 -0.17
N PHE A 202 -7.91 -7.38 -0.71
CA PHE A 202 -8.42 -6.42 -1.69
C PHE A 202 -9.28 -5.30 -1.08
N THR A 203 -9.07 -4.94 0.20
CA THR A 203 -9.78 -3.85 0.90
C THR A 203 -9.75 -2.53 0.13
N ALA A 204 -8.61 -2.14 -0.42
CA ALA A 204 -8.49 -0.92 -1.25
C ALA A 204 -9.36 -0.97 -2.51
N MET A 205 -9.53 -2.14 -3.14
CA MET A 205 -10.42 -2.31 -4.29
C MET A 205 -11.89 -2.18 -3.90
N ARG A 206 -12.31 -2.69 -2.72
CA ARG A 206 -13.68 -2.52 -2.20
C ARG A 206 -13.98 -1.08 -1.87
N ALA A 207 -13.09 -0.39 -1.14
CA ALA A 207 -13.23 1.03 -0.83
C ALA A 207 -13.41 1.86 -2.10
N ARG A 208 -12.57 1.62 -3.11
CA ARG A 208 -12.67 2.28 -4.41
C ARG A 208 -13.96 1.95 -5.14
N GLY A 209 -14.36 0.67 -5.16
CA GLY A 209 -15.64 0.24 -5.71
C GLY A 209 -16.80 1.04 -5.13
N ALA A 210 -16.86 1.22 -3.81
CA ALA A 210 -17.89 2.04 -3.16
C ALA A 210 -17.82 3.53 -3.57
N GLN A 211 -16.62 4.10 -3.67
CA GLN A 211 -16.45 5.53 -3.98
C GLN A 211 -16.91 5.90 -5.40
N VAL A 212 -16.70 5.02 -6.37
CA VAL A 212 -16.99 5.31 -7.80
C VAL A 212 -18.41 4.92 -8.24
N THR A 213 -19.18 4.24 -7.39
CA THR A 213 -20.50 3.71 -7.71
C THR A 213 -21.64 4.49 -7.07
N ASP A 214 -22.83 4.38 -7.63
CA ASP A 214 -24.05 5.06 -7.16
C ASP A 214 -24.83 4.21 -6.17
N ILE A 215 -24.79 2.90 -6.30
CA ILE A 215 -25.52 1.92 -5.49
C ILE A 215 -24.58 0.76 -5.15
N ALA A 216 -24.67 0.24 -3.95
CA ALA A 216 -23.94 -0.95 -3.53
C ALA A 216 -24.89 -2.11 -3.21
N ILE A 217 -24.62 -3.29 -3.77
CA ILE A 217 -25.30 -4.54 -3.42
C ILE A 217 -24.40 -5.32 -2.46
N ILE A 218 -24.88 -5.52 -1.23
CA ILE A 218 -24.21 -6.37 -0.23
C ILE A 218 -24.79 -7.78 -0.30
N VAL A 219 -23.96 -8.73 -0.74
CA VAL A 219 -24.38 -10.13 -0.86
C VAL A 219 -24.06 -10.88 0.42
N VAL A 220 -25.09 -11.46 1.04
CA VAL A 220 -24.98 -12.27 2.26
C VAL A 220 -25.57 -13.64 1.99
N ALA A 221 -24.84 -14.70 2.30
CA ALA A 221 -25.34 -16.05 2.14
C ALA A 221 -26.29 -16.42 3.29
N ALA A 222 -27.45 -16.97 2.97
CA ALA A 222 -28.49 -17.31 3.94
C ALA A 222 -28.11 -18.46 4.89
N ASP A 223 -27.13 -19.27 4.53
CA ASP A 223 -26.57 -20.36 5.33
C ASP A 223 -25.46 -19.89 6.28
N ASP A 224 -24.64 -18.90 5.87
CA ASP A 224 -23.45 -18.45 6.62
C ASP A 224 -23.74 -17.23 7.54
N GLY A 225 -24.59 -16.27 7.09
CA GLY A 225 -24.88 -15.05 7.83
C GLY A 225 -23.90 -13.89 7.58
N VAL A 226 -23.83 -12.94 8.51
CA VAL A 226 -22.99 -11.72 8.40
C VAL A 226 -21.57 -12.01 8.86
N MET A 227 -20.68 -12.23 7.90
CA MET A 227 -19.26 -12.54 8.10
C MET A 227 -18.38 -11.26 8.24
N PRO A 228 -17.13 -11.36 8.74
CA PRO A 228 -16.26 -10.18 8.96
C PRO A 228 -16.10 -9.29 7.72
N GLN A 229 -15.86 -9.86 6.53
CA GLN A 229 -15.73 -9.10 5.29
C GLN A 229 -17.05 -8.46 4.83
N THR A 230 -18.20 -8.99 5.27
CA THR A 230 -19.50 -8.35 5.05
C THR A 230 -19.62 -7.07 5.89
N LYS A 231 -19.15 -7.10 7.14
CA LYS A 231 -19.11 -5.91 8.02
C LYS A 231 -18.21 -4.84 7.43
N GLU A 232 -17.02 -5.22 6.99
CA GLU A 232 -16.07 -4.32 6.29
C GLU A 232 -16.72 -3.69 5.05
N ALA A 233 -17.42 -4.48 4.22
CA ALA A 233 -18.11 -3.98 3.04
C ALA A 233 -19.21 -2.96 3.40
N ILE A 234 -19.98 -3.21 4.46
CA ILE A 234 -20.99 -2.29 4.98
C ILE A 234 -20.33 -0.97 5.42
N ASP A 235 -19.20 -1.04 6.12
CA ASP A 235 -18.49 0.15 6.58
C ASP A 235 -17.93 0.97 5.42
N HIS A 236 -17.40 0.34 4.37
CA HIS A 236 -16.96 1.04 3.15
C HIS A 236 -18.11 1.73 2.42
N VAL A 237 -19.27 1.07 2.31
CA VAL A 237 -20.45 1.65 1.66
C VAL A 237 -20.97 2.86 2.45
N ARG A 238 -20.99 2.78 3.79
CA ARG A 238 -21.36 3.91 4.66
C ARG A 238 -20.38 5.07 4.56
N ALA A 239 -19.07 4.76 4.60
CA ALA A 239 -18.04 5.78 4.46
C ALA A 239 -18.15 6.52 3.12
N ALA A 240 -18.49 5.80 2.04
CA ALA A 240 -18.72 6.37 0.73
C ALA A 240 -20.09 7.06 0.58
N ARG A 241 -20.97 7.00 1.59
CA ARG A 241 -22.36 7.53 1.55
C ARG A 241 -23.16 7.04 0.34
N VAL A 242 -23.06 5.78 0.04
CA VAL A 242 -23.74 5.14 -1.08
C VAL A 242 -24.95 4.36 -0.55
N PRO A 243 -26.14 4.48 -1.16
CA PRO A 243 -27.29 3.64 -0.80
C PRO A 243 -26.95 2.18 -1.01
N MET A 244 -27.37 1.33 -0.07
CA MET A 244 -27.13 -0.11 -0.13
C MET A 244 -28.43 -0.90 -0.31
N ILE A 245 -28.29 -2.01 -1.05
CA ILE A 245 -29.29 -3.05 -1.17
C ILE A 245 -28.68 -4.34 -0.67
N VAL A 246 -29.39 -5.11 0.14
CA VAL A 246 -28.90 -6.41 0.61
C VAL A 246 -29.49 -7.52 -0.23
N ALA A 247 -28.65 -8.35 -0.84
CA ALA A 247 -29.04 -9.56 -1.54
C ALA A 247 -28.76 -10.79 -0.64
N ILE A 248 -29.80 -11.36 -0.05
CA ILE A 248 -29.69 -12.58 0.76
C ILE A 248 -29.68 -13.78 -0.20
N ASN A 249 -28.49 -14.28 -0.49
CA ASN A 249 -28.26 -15.33 -1.49
C ASN A 249 -28.29 -16.74 -0.89
N LYS A 250 -28.31 -17.75 -1.77
CA LYS A 250 -28.33 -19.18 -1.45
C LYS A 250 -29.59 -19.62 -0.68
N VAL A 251 -30.73 -18.96 -0.90
CA VAL A 251 -32.00 -19.35 -0.25
C VAL A 251 -32.52 -20.74 -0.68
N ASP A 252 -31.89 -21.32 -1.72
CA ASP A 252 -32.16 -22.69 -2.19
C ASP A 252 -31.55 -23.79 -1.30
N LYS A 253 -30.66 -23.46 -0.37
CA LYS A 253 -30.03 -24.43 0.52
C LYS A 253 -30.98 -24.85 1.66
N PRO A 254 -30.93 -26.12 2.13
CA PRO A 254 -31.80 -26.60 3.21
C PRO A 254 -31.51 -25.88 4.55
N ASP A 255 -30.27 -25.43 4.76
CA ASP A 255 -29.83 -24.72 5.96
C ASP A 255 -30.00 -23.21 5.87
N ALA A 256 -30.62 -22.71 4.79
CA ALA A 256 -30.85 -21.30 4.59
C ALA A 256 -31.79 -20.69 5.63
N ASN A 257 -31.37 -19.62 6.29
CA ASN A 257 -32.19 -18.92 7.28
C ASN A 257 -32.12 -17.39 7.02
N PRO A 258 -32.95 -16.85 6.09
CA PRO A 258 -32.98 -15.43 5.80
C PRO A 258 -33.32 -14.55 7.00
N ASP A 259 -34.20 -15.02 7.92
CA ASP A 259 -34.61 -14.23 9.07
C ASP A 259 -33.46 -14.04 10.08
N ARG A 260 -32.62 -15.06 10.25
CA ARG A 260 -31.39 -14.92 11.02
C ARG A 260 -30.46 -13.85 10.41
N VAL A 261 -30.29 -13.86 9.08
CA VAL A 261 -29.47 -12.86 8.38
C VAL A 261 -30.01 -11.45 8.60
N LYS A 262 -31.34 -11.28 8.53
CA LYS A 262 -32.00 -9.98 8.78
C LYS A 262 -31.74 -9.47 10.21
N GLN A 263 -31.77 -10.36 11.21
CA GLN A 263 -31.43 -10.01 12.59
C GLN A 263 -29.95 -9.61 12.74
N GLU A 264 -29.03 -10.42 12.18
CA GLU A 264 -27.60 -10.12 12.22
C GLU A 264 -27.25 -8.80 11.52
N LEU A 265 -27.98 -8.44 10.44
CA LEU A 265 -27.86 -7.13 9.79
C LEU A 265 -28.30 -6.00 10.71
N ALA A 266 -29.43 -6.15 11.42
CA ALA A 266 -29.91 -5.17 12.38
C ALA A 266 -28.93 -4.98 13.54
N ASP A 267 -28.31 -6.07 14.05
CA ASP A 267 -27.25 -5.99 15.07
C ASP A 267 -26.02 -5.19 14.59
N ASN A 268 -25.75 -5.22 13.28
CA ASN A 268 -24.71 -4.42 12.64
C ASN A 268 -25.22 -3.05 12.15
N LYS A 269 -26.35 -2.56 12.73
CA LYS A 269 -26.96 -1.25 12.44
C LYS A 269 -27.45 -1.09 10.99
N VAL A 270 -27.68 -2.18 10.26
CA VAL A 270 -28.31 -2.17 8.93
C VAL A 270 -29.79 -2.54 9.14
N LEU A 271 -30.64 -1.51 9.25
CA LEU A 271 -32.08 -1.70 9.42
C LEU A 271 -32.74 -1.85 8.06
N ILE A 272 -33.35 -3.00 7.83
CA ILE A 272 -34.09 -3.28 6.61
C ILE A 272 -35.50 -2.68 6.68
N GLU A 273 -36.15 -2.48 5.52
CA GLU A 273 -37.50 -1.92 5.41
C GLU A 273 -38.51 -2.67 6.26
N GLU A 274 -38.44 -4.00 6.34
CA GLU A 274 -39.33 -4.83 7.17
C GLU A 274 -39.24 -4.50 8.67
N TYR A 275 -38.11 -3.95 9.13
CA TYR A 275 -37.87 -3.52 10.52
C TYR A 275 -37.94 -2.01 10.69
N GLY A 276 -38.52 -1.30 9.71
CA GLY A 276 -38.72 0.17 9.72
C GLY A 276 -37.46 0.98 9.39
N GLY A 277 -36.49 0.37 8.73
CA GLY A 277 -35.29 1.03 8.19
C GLY A 277 -35.47 1.47 6.74
N ASP A 278 -34.36 1.87 6.13
CA ASP A 278 -34.25 2.41 4.77
C ASP A 278 -33.52 1.45 3.79
N VAL A 279 -33.07 0.29 4.26
CA VAL A 279 -32.30 -0.65 3.44
C VAL A 279 -33.22 -1.72 2.88
N ILE A 280 -33.19 -1.86 1.54
CA ILE A 280 -33.96 -2.90 0.83
C ILE A 280 -33.22 -4.22 0.95
N ALA A 281 -33.92 -5.29 1.35
CA ALA A 281 -33.38 -6.67 1.40
C ALA A 281 -34.17 -7.56 0.45
N VAL A 282 -33.46 -8.23 -0.48
CA VAL A 282 -34.05 -9.16 -1.46
C VAL A 282 -33.49 -10.54 -1.29
N SER A 283 -34.38 -11.55 -1.18
CA SER A 283 -33.97 -12.95 -1.13
C SER A 283 -33.76 -13.51 -2.52
N VAL A 284 -32.56 -14.06 -2.78
CA VAL A 284 -32.17 -14.52 -4.12
C VAL A 284 -31.52 -15.91 -4.09
N SER A 285 -31.62 -16.62 -5.19
CA SER A 285 -30.76 -17.77 -5.48
C SER A 285 -30.09 -17.60 -6.84
N ALA A 286 -28.80 -17.27 -6.81
CA ALA A 286 -27.99 -17.20 -8.02
C ALA A 286 -27.99 -18.53 -8.80
N LYS A 287 -27.98 -19.65 -8.09
CA LYS A 287 -27.99 -21.01 -8.67
C LYS A 287 -29.29 -21.35 -9.38
N GLN A 288 -30.43 -21.05 -8.76
CA GLN A 288 -31.77 -21.33 -9.30
C GLN A 288 -32.32 -20.17 -10.14
N ARG A 289 -31.62 -19.02 -10.14
CA ARG A 289 -32.05 -17.78 -10.82
C ARG A 289 -33.40 -17.25 -10.33
N THR A 290 -33.68 -17.41 -9.04
CA THR A 290 -34.91 -16.88 -8.40
C THR A 290 -34.61 -15.57 -7.68
N GLY A 291 -35.55 -14.61 -7.70
CA GLY A 291 -35.44 -13.30 -7.06
C GLY A 291 -34.46 -12.33 -7.72
N ILE A 292 -33.89 -12.68 -8.89
CA ILE A 292 -32.93 -11.83 -9.60
C ILE A 292 -33.63 -10.66 -10.25
N ASP A 293 -34.78 -10.90 -10.87
CA ASP A 293 -35.59 -9.84 -11.49
C ASP A 293 -36.05 -8.82 -10.43
N ASP A 294 -36.50 -9.30 -9.26
CA ASP A 294 -36.88 -8.45 -8.12
C ASP A 294 -35.70 -7.59 -7.66
N LEU A 295 -34.50 -8.19 -7.55
CA LEU A 295 -33.29 -7.44 -7.21
C LEU A 295 -32.97 -6.34 -8.22
N MET A 296 -33.08 -6.64 -9.53
CA MET A 296 -32.84 -5.68 -10.60
C MET A 296 -33.87 -4.56 -10.60
N GLU A 297 -35.13 -4.85 -10.29
CA GLU A 297 -36.19 -3.84 -10.14
C GLU A 297 -35.91 -2.91 -8.95
N MET A 298 -35.45 -3.46 -7.80
CA MET A 298 -35.08 -2.66 -6.65
C MET A 298 -33.86 -1.78 -6.93
N VAL A 299 -32.87 -2.27 -7.68
CA VAL A 299 -31.72 -1.45 -8.14
C VAL A 299 -32.21 -0.26 -8.98
N LEU A 300 -33.12 -0.50 -9.93
CA LEU A 300 -33.68 0.57 -10.77
C LEU A 300 -34.54 1.55 -9.97
N LEU A 301 -35.29 1.07 -8.98
CA LEU A 301 -36.09 1.92 -8.09
C LEU A 301 -35.20 2.87 -7.27
N VAL A 302 -34.12 2.34 -6.65
CA VAL A 302 -33.17 3.16 -5.91
C VAL A 302 -32.45 4.15 -6.84
N ALA A 303 -32.12 3.74 -8.06
CA ALA A 303 -31.51 4.62 -9.07
C ALA A 303 -32.46 5.79 -9.47
N ASP A 304 -33.75 5.51 -9.63
CA ASP A 304 -34.75 6.52 -9.97
C ASP A 304 -34.94 7.51 -8.78
N LEU A 305 -34.87 7.03 -7.53
CA LEU A 305 -34.91 7.89 -6.32
C LEU A 305 -33.70 8.81 -6.20
N GLN A 306 -32.51 8.37 -6.69
CA GLN A 306 -31.28 9.17 -6.67
C GLN A 306 -31.20 10.21 -7.79
N ASP A 307 -32.14 10.23 -8.74
CA ASP A 307 -32.21 11.14 -9.91
C ASP A 307 -30.86 11.30 -10.63
N LEU A 308 -30.25 10.16 -10.99
CA LEU A 308 -28.90 10.10 -11.55
C LEU A 308 -28.80 10.78 -12.91
N LYS A 309 -28.10 11.90 -13.00
CA LYS A 309 -27.93 12.72 -14.20
C LYS A 309 -26.45 12.97 -14.51
N ALA A 310 -26.14 13.18 -15.77
CA ALA A 310 -24.82 13.63 -16.24
C ALA A 310 -24.97 14.47 -17.52
N ASN A 311 -23.98 15.32 -17.78
CA ASN A 311 -23.92 16.09 -19.01
C ASN A 311 -23.07 15.35 -20.06
N PRO A 312 -23.65 14.83 -21.15
CA PRO A 312 -22.90 14.13 -22.19
C PRO A 312 -22.07 15.06 -23.09
N ASP A 313 -22.39 16.36 -23.15
CA ASP A 313 -21.81 17.30 -24.11
C ASP A 313 -20.52 17.97 -23.63
N ARG A 314 -20.09 17.69 -22.39
CA ARG A 314 -18.83 18.19 -21.84
C ARG A 314 -17.65 17.26 -22.15
N ASP A 315 -16.43 17.73 -21.87
CA ASP A 315 -15.23 16.90 -21.87
C ASP A 315 -15.34 15.81 -20.79
N ALA A 316 -14.93 14.60 -21.14
CA ALA A 316 -15.09 13.45 -20.27
C ALA A 316 -14.28 13.56 -19.00
N ILE A 317 -14.93 13.21 -17.89
CA ILE A 317 -14.31 12.90 -16.61
C ILE A 317 -14.68 11.46 -16.26
N GLY A 318 -13.69 10.69 -15.83
CA GLY A 318 -13.90 9.31 -15.43
C GLY A 318 -12.86 8.86 -14.44
N THR A 319 -13.07 7.69 -13.86
CA THR A 319 -12.15 7.09 -12.88
C THR A 319 -11.56 5.80 -13.45
N ILE A 320 -10.26 5.60 -13.24
CA ILE A 320 -9.57 4.35 -13.59
C ILE A 320 -10.04 3.25 -12.64
N VAL A 321 -10.60 2.21 -13.20
CA VAL A 321 -11.01 1.01 -12.45
C VAL A 321 -9.83 0.06 -12.30
N GLU A 322 -9.11 -0.19 -13.41
CA GLU A 322 -7.98 -1.11 -13.47
C GLU A 322 -7.05 -0.76 -14.62
N SER A 323 -5.77 -1.12 -14.50
CA SER A 323 -4.78 -0.94 -15.55
C SER A 323 -3.84 -2.14 -15.67
N LYS A 324 -3.43 -2.44 -16.91
CA LYS A 324 -2.57 -3.58 -17.24
C LYS A 324 -1.67 -3.32 -18.44
N VAL A 325 -0.60 -4.09 -18.56
CA VAL A 325 0.24 -4.13 -19.76
C VAL A 325 -0.19 -5.28 -20.64
N ASP A 326 -0.60 -4.99 -21.88
CA ASP A 326 -0.94 -6.00 -22.89
C ASP A 326 0.21 -6.12 -23.90
N LYS A 327 0.64 -7.35 -24.20
CA LYS A 327 1.78 -7.61 -25.13
C LYS A 327 1.61 -7.02 -26.53
N GLY A 328 0.37 -6.92 -27.01
CA GLY A 328 0.09 -6.45 -28.37
C GLY A 328 -0.40 -5.01 -28.44
N ARG A 329 -1.04 -4.55 -27.37
CA ARG A 329 -1.73 -3.25 -27.32
C ARG A 329 -0.99 -2.20 -26.46
N GLY A 330 0.01 -2.63 -25.65
CA GLY A 330 0.74 -1.78 -24.73
C GLY A 330 -0.05 -1.50 -23.45
N ASN A 331 0.08 -0.30 -22.93
CA ASN A 331 -0.65 0.12 -21.72
C ASN A 331 -2.15 0.23 -22.00
N VAL A 332 -2.93 -0.50 -21.23
CA VAL A 332 -4.40 -0.55 -21.33
C VAL A 332 -4.96 -0.19 -19.95
N ALA A 333 -5.89 0.73 -19.89
CA ALA A 333 -6.59 1.07 -18.66
C ALA A 333 -8.11 0.98 -18.88
N THR A 334 -8.82 0.42 -17.91
CA THR A 334 -10.29 0.42 -17.87
C THR A 334 -10.77 1.65 -17.16
N VAL A 335 -11.53 2.47 -17.85
CA VAL A 335 -12.08 3.73 -17.34
C VAL A 335 -13.58 3.62 -17.23
N LEU A 336 -14.12 4.06 -16.11
CA LEU A 336 -15.52 4.31 -15.91
C LEU A 336 -15.79 5.80 -16.16
N VAL A 337 -16.43 6.12 -17.28
CA VAL A 337 -16.80 7.49 -17.61
C VAL A 337 -17.98 7.91 -16.75
N GLN A 338 -17.80 8.93 -15.91
CA GLN A 338 -18.84 9.40 -14.98
C GLN A 338 -19.67 10.52 -15.61
N THR A 339 -19.02 11.45 -16.31
CA THR A 339 -19.70 12.54 -17.05
C THR A 339 -18.94 12.88 -18.32
N GLY A 340 -19.58 13.55 -19.26
CA GLY A 340 -18.99 13.89 -20.56
C GLY A 340 -18.95 12.71 -21.53
N THR A 341 -18.36 12.94 -22.70
CA THR A 341 -18.15 11.91 -23.73
C THR A 341 -16.69 11.80 -24.11
N LEU A 342 -16.10 10.63 -23.87
CA LEU A 342 -14.72 10.32 -24.23
C LEU A 342 -14.68 9.84 -25.70
N LYS A 343 -13.82 10.46 -26.52
CA LYS A 343 -13.70 10.14 -27.96
C LYS A 343 -12.28 9.70 -28.33
N VAL A 344 -12.21 8.83 -29.34
CA VAL A 344 -10.91 8.46 -29.93
C VAL A 344 -10.23 9.69 -30.51
N GLY A 345 -8.94 9.86 -30.24
CA GLY A 345 -8.12 10.98 -30.68
C GLY A 345 -7.96 12.12 -29.66
N GLN A 346 -8.79 12.17 -28.62
CA GLN A 346 -8.65 13.16 -27.53
C GLN A 346 -7.37 12.91 -26.74
N VAL A 347 -6.84 13.98 -26.15
CA VAL A 347 -5.73 13.95 -25.21
C VAL A 347 -6.31 13.89 -23.80
N VAL A 348 -5.75 13.03 -22.97
CA VAL A 348 -6.20 12.83 -21.60
C VAL A 348 -5.02 12.93 -20.61
N SER A 349 -5.29 13.49 -19.45
CA SER A 349 -4.44 13.43 -18.27
C SER A 349 -5.08 12.47 -17.28
N VAL A 350 -4.28 11.61 -16.66
CA VAL A 350 -4.75 10.57 -15.74
C VAL A 350 -3.75 10.44 -14.60
N GLY A 351 -4.04 10.99 -13.42
CA GLY A 351 -3.09 10.95 -12.32
C GLY A 351 -1.70 11.46 -12.74
N ARG A 352 -0.68 10.62 -12.59
CA ARG A 352 0.72 10.89 -12.95
C ARG A 352 1.08 10.58 -14.40
N THR A 353 0.12 10.11 -15.20
CA THR A 353 0.34 9.79 -16.62
C THR A 353 -0.58 10.59 -17.54
N TYR A 354 -0.26 10.59 -18.80
CA TYR A 354 -1.06 11.23 -19.83
C TYR A 354 -0.96 10.44 -21.15
N GLY A 355 -1.79 10.80 -22.12
CA GLY A 355 -1.69 10.18 -23.42
C GLY A 355 -2.77 10.63 -24.39
N ARG A 356 -2.69 10.11 -25.60
CA ARG A 356 -3.72 10.30 -26.62
C ARG A 356 -4.51 8.99 -26.81
N VAL A 357 -5.81 9.06 -26.65
CA VAL A 357 -6.71 7.91 -26.85
C VAL A 357 -6.60 7.39 -28.28
N ARG A 358 -5.91 6.27 -28.48
CA ARG A 358 -5.73 5.64 -29.80
C ARG A 358 -6.90 4.73 -30.15
N ALA A 359 -7.48 4.08 -29.15
CA ALA A 359 -8.62 3.20 -29.32
C ALA A 359 -9.42 3.12 -28.02
N LEU A 360 -10.72 2.88 -28.15
CA LEU A 360 -11.65 2.56 -27.09
C LEU A 360 -12.29 1.19 -27.38
N ASN A 361 -12.34 0.32 -26.38
CA ASN A 361 -13.10 -0.93 -26.43
C ASN A 361 -14.14 -0.91 -25.31
N ASN A 362 -15.34 -1.36 -25.60
CA ASN A 362 -16.37 -1.50 -24.57
C ASN A 362 -16.15 -2.76 -23.73
N ALA A 363 -16.96 -2.96 -22.69
CA ALA A 363 -16.89 -4.12 -21.78
C ALA A 363 -17.00 -5.49 -22.53
N ALA A 364 -17.60 -5.53 -23.73
CA ALA A 364 -17.65 -6.72 -24.57
C ALA A 364 -16.41 -6.88 -25.49
N GLY A 365 -15.36 -6.06 -25.33
CA GLY A 365 -14.14 -6.08 -26.15
C GLY A 365 -14.31 -5.51 -27.57
N LYS A 366 -15.48 -4.95 -27.90
CA LYS A 366 -15.74 -4.35 -29.22
C LYS A 366 -15.21 -2.93 -29.30
N ARG A 367 -14.57 -2.58 -30.41
CA ARG A 367 -14.04 -1.24 -30.63
C ARG A 367 -15.20 -0.24 -30.84
N VAL A 368 -15.14 0.86 -30.08
CA VAL A 368 -16.09 1.98 -30.14
C VAL A 368 -15.37 3.27 -30.50
N LYS A 369 -16.08 4.27 -31.02
CA LYS A 369 -15.50 5.58 -31.36
C LYS A 369 -15.60 6.56 -30.21
N GLU A 370 -16.64 6.41 -29.40
CA GLU A 370 -16.94 7.28 -28.27
C GLU A 370 -17.59 6.50 -27.14
N ALA A 371 -17.46 7.01 -25.92
CA ALA A 371 -18.03 6.46 -24.70
C ALA A 371 -18.67 7.60 -23.89
N GLY A 372 -19.97 7.55 -23.70
CA GLY A 372 -20.74 8.52 -22.92
C GLY A 372 -20.76 8.20 -21.43
N PRO A 373 -21.54 8.97 -20.64
CA PRO A 373 -21.69 8.77 -19.20
C PRO A 373 -22.16 7.37 -18.83
N ALA A 374 -21.72 6.90 -17.67
CA ALA A 374 -21.95 5.55 -17.16
C ALA A 374 -21.56 4.45 -18.17
N SER A 375 -20.41 4.59 -18.82
CA SER A 375 -19.84 3.56 -19.70
C SER A 375 -18.47 3.13 -19.17
N ALA A 376 -18.26 1.82 -19.10
CA ALA A 376 -16.96 1.24 -18.80
C ALA A 376 -16.25 0.90 -20.11
N VAL A 377 -15.06 1.48 -20.33
CA VAL A 377 -14.30 1.30 -21.57
C VAL A 377 -12.81 1.08 -21.29
N GLU A 378 -12.21 0.16 -22.05
CA GLU A 378 -10.74 0.06 -22.10
C GLU A 378 -10.20 1.15 -23.02
N ILE A 379 -9.25 1.94 -22.52
CA ILE A 379 -8.50 2.92 -23.29
C ILE A 379 -7.10 2.40 -23.60
N ILE A 380 -6.63 2.72 -24.81
CA ILE A 380 -5.29 2.39 -25.29
C ILE A 380 -4.64 3.69 -25.73
N GLY A 381 -3.38 3.93 -25.30
CA GLY A 381 -2.60 5.08 -25.77
C GLY A 381 -2.05 5.96 -24.67
N LEU A 382 -2.14 5.54 -23.41
CA LEU A 382 -1.42 6.16 -22.29
C LEU A 382 0.08 5.87 -22.38
N GLN A 383 0.91 6.80 -21.92
CA GLN A 383 2.36 6.63 -21.91
C GLN A 383 2.79 5.62 -20.84
N ASP A 384 2.28 5.78 -19.62
CA ASP A 384 2.54 4.88 -18.50
C ASP A 384 1.22 4.30 -17.97
N LEU A 385 1.31 3.33 -17.06
CA LEU A 385 0.15 2.76 -16.40
C LEU A 385 -0.35 3.72 -15.32
N PRO A 386 -1.63 4.13 -15.37
CA PRO A 386 -2.25 4.87 -14.29
C PRO A 386 -2.50 3.97 -13.08
N GLU A 387 -2.59 4.58 -11.92
CA GLU A 387 -3.07 3.88 -10.73
C GLU A 387 -4.59 3.71 -10.78
N ALA A 388 -5.05 2.60 -10.24
CA ALA A 388 -6.49 2.42 -10.10
C ALA A 388 -7.04 3.43 -9.09
N GLY A 389 -8.10 4.16 -9.44
CA GLY A 389 -8.66 5.28 -8.69
C GLY A 389 -8.28 6.65 -9.24
N ASP A 390 -7.26 6.73 -10.12
CA ASP A 390 -6.89 7.97 -10.78
C ASP A 390 -8.06 8.55 -11.57
N ILE A 391 -8.15 9.87 -11.57
CA ILE A 391 -9.17 10.60 -12.32
C ILE A 391 -8.64 10.90 -13.72
N LEU A 392 -9.36 10.42 -14.72
CA LEU A 392 -9.15 10.79 -16.11
C LEU A 392 -9.87 12.09 -16.41
N ARG A 393 -9.17 13.03 -17.05
CA ARG A 393 -9.74 14.27 -17.59
C ARG A 393 -9.27 14.49 -19.03
N VAL A 394 -10.21 14.84 -19.91
CA VAL A 394 -9.86 15.30 -21.26
C VAL A 394 -9.29 16.71 -21.18
N VAL A 395 -8.21 16.97 -21.91
CA VAL A 395 -7.54 18.26 -21.95
C VAL A 395 -7.29 18.71 -23.40
N ALA A 396 -7.08 20.00 -23.60
CA ALA A 396 -7.02 20.59 -24.93
C ALA A 396 -5.83 20.10 -25.75
N ASP A 397 -4.67 19.95 -25.13
CA ASP A 397 -3.42 19.60 -25.80
C ASP A 397 -2.50 18.72 -24.94
N GLU A 398 -1.50 18.12 -25.58
CA GLU A 398 -0.56 17.17 -24.94
C GLU A 398 0.40 17.87 -23.97
N LYS A 399 0.65 19.17 -24.16
CA LYS A 399 1.49 19.95 -23.24
C LYS A 399 0.77 20.14 -21.92
N THR A 400 -0.48 20.58 -21.97
CA THR A 400 -1.31 20.73 -20.75
C THR A 400 -1.47 19.40 -20.01
N ALA A 401 -1.63 18.28 -20.75
CA ALA A 401 -1.70 16.95 -20.16
C ALA A 401 -0.42 16.57 -19.43
N ARG A 402 0.74 16.83 -20.05
CA ARG A 402 2.04 16.55 -19.46
C ARG A 402 2.31 17.42 -18.23
N ASP A 403 2.04 18.72 -18.33
CA ASP A 403 2.27 19.67 -17.23
C ASP A 403 1.40 19.29 -16.01
N ALA A 404 0.17 18.81 -16.24
CA ALA A 404 -0.71 18.29 -15.18
C ALA A 404 -0.17 16.98 -14.54
N ALA A 405 0.32 16.04 -15.37
CA ALA A 405 0.91 14.80 -14.89
C ALA A 405 2.19 15.04 -14.07
N GLU A 406 3.08 15.95 -14.56
CA GLU A 406 4.29 16.34 -13.82
C GLU A 406 3.97 17.08 -12.51
N ALA A 407 2.88 17.85 -12.45
CA ALA A 407 2.42 18.47 -11.21
C ALA A 407 1.95 17.43 -10.20
N ALA A 408 1.16 16.44 -10.64
CA ALA A 408 0.72 15.34 -9.80
C ALA A 408 1.90 14.50 -9.27
N ASP A 409 2.90 14.26 -10.10
CA ASP A 409 4.12 13.52 -9.73
C ASP A 409 4.93 14.27 -8.65
N ARG A 410 5.03 15.61 -8.75
CA ARG A 410 5.69 16.44 -7.73
C ARG A 410 4.96 16.42 -6.39
N VAL A 411 3.64 16.44 -6.40
CA VAL A 411 2.81 16.35 -5.18
C VAL A 411 3.02 14.98 -4.52
N ALA A 412 2.99 13.89 -5.29
CA ALA A 412 3.23 12.55 -4.77
C ALA A 412 4.66 12.40 -4.20
N ALA A 413 5.68 12.89 -4.92
CA ALA A 413 7.06 12.87 -4.45
C ALA A 413 7.29 13.74 -3.20
N GLY A 414 6.52 14.82 -3.02
CA GLY A 414 6.53 15.65 -1.82
C GLY A 414 5.81 15.01 -0.62
N ALA A 415 4.81 14.18 -0.88
CA ALA A 415 4.10 13.41 0.15
C ALA A 415 4.91 12.20 0.65
N ASP A 416 5.70 11.58 -0.23
CA ASP A 416 6.67 10.53 0.12
C ASP A 416 7.93 11.07 0.83
N GLY A 417 7.90 12.32 1.28
CA GLY A 417 8.93 13.10 1.93
C GLY A 417 10.27 12.39 2.00
N GLN A 418 11.28 12.87 1.29
CA GLN A 418 12.65 12.42 1.48
C GLN A 418 12.92 12.40 2.99
N LYS A 419 12.80 11.24 3.62
CA LYS A 419 13.44 10.98 4.91
C LYS A 419 14.93 11.15 4.63
N VAL A 420 15.44 12.34 4.88
CA VAL A 420 16.88 12.54 4.99
C VAL A 420 17.30 11.60 6.09
N SER A 421 18.00 10.53 5.72
CA SER A 421 18.51 9.54 6.68
C SER A 421 19.37 10.29 7.69
N SER A 422 18.86 10.51 8.88
CA SER A 422 19.66 11.04 9.98
C SER A 422 20.71 10.00 10.39
N LEU A 423 21.76 10.43 11.09
CA LEU A 423 22.75 9.48 11.65
C LEU A 423 22.09 8.49 12.62
N GLU A 424 20.95 8.86 13.21
CA GLU A 424 20.13 8.01 14.05
C GLU A 424 19.39 6.96 13.21
N ASP A 425 18.89 7.31 12.03
CA ASP A 425 18.27 6.36 11.07
C ASP A 425 19.31 5.35 10.55
N ILE A 426 20.54 5.80 10.28
CA ILE A 426 21.66 4.92 9.90
C ILE A 426 22.03 3.98 11.07
N SER A 427 22.00 4.48 12.29
CA SER A 427 22.24 3.69 13.51
C SER A 427 21.13 2.67 13.78
N ALA A 428 19.88 3.01 13.45
CA ALA A 428 18.75 2.08 13.46
C ALA A 428 18.88 1.01 12.38
N GLN A 429 19.27 1.39 11.15
CA GLN A 429 19.55 0.46 10.06
C GLN A 429 20.70 -0.51 10.34
N ILE A 430 21.68 -0.11 11.14
CA ILE A 430 22.78 -1.01 11.58
C ILE A 430 22.26 -2.06 12.56
N LYS A 431 21.29 -1.73 13.40
CA LYS A 431 20.61 -2.70 14.28
C LYS A 431 19.65 -3.61 13.52
N ASP A 432 19.03 -3.11 12.45
CA ASP A 432 18.18 -3.90 11.56
C ASP A 432 18.96 -4.93 10.73
N ASN A 433 20.28 -4.85 10.68
CA ASN A 433 21.12 -5.86 9.98
C ASN A 433 21.15 -7.24 10.67
N GLU A 434 20.55 -7.40 11.84
CA GLU A 434 20.37 -8.71 12.49
C GLU A 434 19.05 -9.40 12.08
N VAL A 435 18.15 -8.69 11.38
CA VAL A 435 16.87 -9.22 10.91
C VAL A 435 17.09 -9.94 9.57
N ALA A 436 16.65 -11.19 9.48
CA ALA A 436 16.70 -11.92 8.21
C ALA A 436 15.77 -11.25 7.19
N GLU A 437 16.27 -11.02 5.96
CA GLU A 437 15.56 -10.29 4.92
C GLU A 437 15.29 -11.18 3.70
N LEU A 438 14.01 -11.35 3.36
CA LEU A 438 13.60 -11.97 2.10
C LEU A 438 13.41 -10.87 1.04
N ARG A 439 14.33 -10.80 0.08
CA ARG A 439 14.26 -9.85 -1.04
C ARG A 439 13.39 -10.39 -2.15
N VAL A 440 12.47 -9.56 -2.63
CA VAL A 440 11.46 -9.95 -3.61
C VAL A 440 11.40 -8.97 -4.76
N VAL A 441 11.29 -9.49 -6.00
CA VAL A 441 10.86 -8.74 -7.17
C VAL A 441 9.44 -9.20 -7.52
N LEU A 442 8.45 -8.28 -7.42
CA LEU A 442 7.03 -8.59 -7.60
C LEU A 442 6.54 -8.19 -8.98
N LYS A 443 5.92 -9.11 -9.69
CA LYS A 443 5.24 -8.88 -10.98
C LYS A 443 3.81 -9.37 -10.94
N THR A 444 2.89 -8.54 -11.42
CA THR A 444 1.45 -8.84 -11.48
C THR A 444 0.91 -8.58 -12.88
N ASP A 445 -0.18 -9.19 -13.23
CA ASP A 445 -0.88 -8.93 -14.50
C ASP A 445 -1.55 -7.55 -14.53
N VAL A 446 -2.12 -7.11 -13.40
CA VAL A 446 -2.80 -5.82 -13.25
C VAL A 446 -2.25 -5.00 -12.08
N GLN A 447 -2.35 -3.68 -12.19
CA GLN A 447 -1.87 -2.74 -11.17
C GLN A 447 -2.63 -2.89 -9.84
N GLY A 448 -3.93 -3.17 -9.90
CA GLY A 448 -4.75 -3.32 -8.70
C GLY A 448 -4.33 -4.48 -7.80
N SER A 449 -3.95 -5.63 -8.39
CA SER A 449 -3.48 -6.80 -7.63
C SER A 449 -2.16 -6.55 -6.90
N MET A 450 -1.31 -5.65 -7.42
CA MET A 450 0.00 -5.34 -6.85
C MET A 450 -0.11 -4.77 -5.43
N GLY A 451 -1.00 -3.78 -5.23
CA GLY A 451 -1.22 -3.19 -3.91
C GLY A 451 -1.75 -4.20 -2.89
N ALA A 452 -2.64 -5.11 -3.32
CA ALA A 452 -3.18 -6.16 -2.48
C ALA A 452 -2.11 -7.17 -2.03
N ILE A 453 -1.27 -7.60 -2.98
CA ILE A 453 -0.18 -8.54 -2.70
C ILE A 453 0.87 -7.89 -1.80
N ARG A 454 1.28 -6.65 -2.09
CA ARG A 454 2.20 -5.90 -1.23
C ARG A 454 1.69 -5.83 0.21
N HIS A 455 0.44 -5.42 0.41
CA HIS A 455 -0.15 -5.35 1.75
C HIS A 455 -0.19 -6.73 2.45
N SER A 456 -0.51 -7.80 1.70
CA SER A 456 -0.50 -9.16 2.25
C SER A 456 0.90 -9.63 2.64
N LEU A 457 1.92 -9.30 1.85
CA LEU A 457 3.32 -9.62 2.14
C LEU A 457 3.83 -8.81 3.34
N GLU A 458 3.48 -7.52 3.45
CA GLU A 458 3.85 -6.66 4.58
C GLU A 458 3.30 -7.19 5.92
N ARG A 459 2.12 -7.80 5.91
CA ARG A 459 1.51 -8.44 7.10
C ARG A 459 2.23 -9.70 7.57
N LEU A 460 3.03 -10.32 6.72
CA LEU A 460 3.86 -11.48 7.09
C LEU A 460 5.16 -11.08 7.79
N ASN A 461 5.51 -9.79 7.81
CA ASN A 461 6.69 -9.30 8.49
C ASN A 461 6.57 -9.53 10.00
N THR A 462 7.69 -9.99 10.59
CA THR A 462 7.86 -10.16 12.03
C THR A 462 9.07 -9.34 12.51
N ASP A 463 9.32 -9.32 13.81
CA ASP A 463 10.50 -8.65 14.36
C ASP A 463 11.81 -9.35 13.95
N GLU A 464 11.75 -10.62 13.55
CA GLU A 464 12.92 -11.47 13.23
C GLU A 464 13.16 -11.59 11.71
N VAL A 465 12.11 -11.46 10.88
CA VAL A 465 12.19 -11.61 9.41
C VAL A 465 11.35 -10.55 8.72
N ARG A 466 11.92 -9.91 7.68
CA ARG A 466 11.23 -8.91 6.87
C ARG A 466 11.25 -9.24 5.38
N ILE A 467 10.20 -8.88 4.69
CA ILE A 467 10.12 -8.93 3.23
C ILE A 467 10.48 -7.55 2.70
N ASN A 468 11.49 -7.51 1.83
CA ASN A 468 11.91 -6.30 1.14
C ASN A 468 11.56 -6.41 -0.35
N ILE A 469 10.59 -5.62 -0.79
CA ILE A 469 10.18 -5.57 -2.20
C ILE A 469 11.11 -4.59 -2.93
N LEU A 470 12.12 -5.14 -3.61
CA LEU A 470 13.11 -4.35 -4.35
C LEU A 470 12.51 -3.64 -5.55
N ARG A 471 11.57 -4.28 -6.21
CA ARG A 471 10.89 -3.78 -7.40
C ARG A 471 9.52 -4.39 -7.53
N GLU A 472 8.55 -3.57 -7.90
CA GLU A 472 7.21 -4.03 -8.26
C GLU A 472 6.82 -3.48 -9.63
N GLY A 473 5.91 -4.17 -10.33
CA GLY A 473 5.42 -3.70 -11.63
C GLY A 473 4.39 -4.63 -12.25
N ALA A 474 3.49 -4.05 -13.03
CA ALA A 474 2.53 -4.81 -13.81
C ALA A 474 3.12 -5.26 -15.15
N GLY A 475 2.66 -6.40 -15.65
CA GLY A 475 3.06 -7.03 -16.89
C GLY A 475 3.91 -8.28 -16.70
N ASP A 476 4.40 -8.84 -17.82
CA ASP A 476 5.22 -10.04 -17.78
C ASP A 476 6.59 -9.83 -17.14
N ILE A 477 7.14 -10.89 -16.57
CA ILE A 477 8.51 -10.92 -16.04
C ILE A 477 9.47 -10.78 -17.21
N ASN A 478 10.34 -9.79 -17.16
CA ASN A 478 11.33 -9.52 -18.21
C ASN A 478 12.76 -9.81 -17.77
N GLU A 479 13.70 -9.79 -18.72
CA GLU A 479 15.13 -10.03 -18.48
C GLU A 479 15.73 -9.10 -17.41
N SER A 480 15.31 -7.80 -17.37
CA SER A 480 15.79 -6.84 -16.38
C SER A 480 15.34 -7.20 -14.94
N ASP A 481 14.16 -7.82 -14.77
CA ASP A 481 13.68 -8.28 -13.48
C ASP A 481 14.51 -9.46 -12.96
N ILE A 482 14.88 -10.39 -13.84
CA ILE A 482 15.74 -11.53 -13.51
C ILE A 482 17.18 -11.08 -13.18
N ASN A 483 17.73 -10.13 -13.95
CA ASN A 483 19.05 -9.59 -13.69
C ASN A 483 19.11 -8.84 -12.35
N LEU A 484 18.07 -8.09 -12.00
CA LEU A 484 17.96 -7.44 -10.68
C LEU A 484 17.89 -8.48 -9.56
N ALA A 485 17.05 -9.50 -9.72
CA ALA A 485 16.91 -10.56 -8.74
C ALA A 485 18.23 -11.33 -8.54
N SER A 486 18.94 -11.66 -9.63
CA SER A 486 20.25 -12.30 -9.57
C SER A 486 21.30 -11.46 -8.85
N ALA A 487 21.35 -10.15 -9.11
CA ALA A 487 22.31 -9.24 -8.49
C ALA A 487 22.05 -8.99 -7.00
N SER A 488 20.81 -9.15 -6.56
CA SER A 488 20.35 -8.85 -5.20
C SER A 488 20.02 -10.11 -4.39
N GLU A 489 20.25 -11.30 -4.92
CA GLU A 489 19.86 -12.58 -4.31
C GLU A 489 18.37 -12.61 -3.92
N ALA A 490 17.52 -12.08 -4.82
CA ALA A 490 16.09 -11.96 -4.62
C ALA A 490 15.30 -13.08 -5.31
N VAL A 491 14.12 -13.38 -4.78
CA VAL A 491 13.12 -14.26 -5.40
C VAL A 491 12.21 -13.43 -6.31
N VAL A 492 11.91 -13.94 -7.51
CA VAL A 492 10.93 -13.30 -8.39
C VAL A 492 9.57 -13.94 -8.18
N ILE A 493 8.59 -13.14 -7.81
CA ILE A 493 7.20 -13.56 -7.65
C ILE A 493 6.38 -13.03 -8.81
N GLY A 494 5.79 -13.93 -9.59
CA GLY A 494 4.84 -13.61 -10.64
C GLY A 494 3.42 -13.99 -10.23
N PHE A 495 2.48 -13.03 -10.26
CA PHE A 495 1.07 -13.27 -10.00
C PHE A 495 0.25 -13.09 -11.26
N ASN A 496 -0.44 -14.15 -11.71
CA ASN A 496 -1.15 -14.24 -12.99
C ASN A 496 -0.31 -13.82 -14.21
N THR A 497 1.01 -13.87 -14.12
CA THR A 497 1.94 -13.43 -15.16
C THR A 497 2.93 -14.54 -15.49
N LYS A 498 3.66 -14.38 -16.57
CA LYS A 498 4.63 -15.38 -17.06
C LYS A 498 5.93 -14.71 -17.46
N PRO A 499 7.08 -15.41 -17.38
CA PRO A 499 8.32 -14.90 -17.92
C PRO A 499 8.23 -14.79 -19.47
N ASP A 500 8.75 -13.70 -20.01
CA ASP A 500 8.92 -13.57 -21.45
C ASP A 500 10.09 -14.44 -21.97
N ALA A 501 10.29 -14.50 -23.28
CA ALA A 501 11.34 -15.33 -23.89
C ALA A 501 12.77 -14.88 -23.50
N GLY A 502 12.97 -13.59 -23.13
CA GLY A 502 14.24 -13.07 -22.62
C GLY A 502 14.47 -13.53 -21.20
N ALA A 503 13.48 -13.31 -20.33
CA ALA A 503 13.50 -13.75 -18.94
C ALA A 503 13.71 -15.25 -18.81
N GLN A 504 13.04 -16.08 -19.64
CA GLN A 504 13.20 -17.54 -19.61
C GLN A 504 14.67 -17.96 -19.82
N ARG A 505 15.36 -17.35 -20.79
CA ARG A 505 16.80 -17.62 -21.05
C ARG A 505 17.68 -17.14 -19.89
N SER A 506 17.35 -16.00 -19.30
CA SER A 506 18.08 -15.48 -18.14
C SER A 506 17.87 -16.34 -16.90
N ILE A 507 16.68 -16.88 -16.67
CA ILE A 507 16.39 -17.84 -15.59
C ILE A 507 17.27 -19.09 -15.75
N GLU A 508 17.32 -19.67 -16.95
CA GLU A 508 18.14 -20.85 -17.26
C GLU A 508 19.64 -20.59 -17.06
N ALA A 509 20.11 -19.37 -17.34
CA ALA A 509 21.51 -18.99 -17.22
C ALA A 509 21.93 -18.63 -15.78
N THR A 510 21.05 -17.98 -15.00
CA THR A 510 21.37 -17.45 -13.67
C THR A 510 20.93 -18.37 -12.52
N GLY A 511 19.91 -19.22 -12.76
CA GLY A 511 19.32 -20.07 -11.72
C GLY A 511 18.48 -19.33 -10.69
N VAL A 512 18.01 -18.11 -10.99
CA VAL A 512 17.14 -17.32 -10.10
C VAL A 512 15.84 -18.08 -9.82
N ASP A 513 15.42 -18.11 -8.55
CA ASP A 513 14.14 -18.71 -8.14
C ASP A 513 12.98 -17.81 -8.62
N VAL A 514 12.14 -18.35 -9.49
CA VAL A 514 10.96 -17.67 -10.04
C VAL A 514 9.72 -18.48 -9.68
N ARG A 515 8.85 -17.89 -8.86
CA ARG A 515 7.63 -18.52 -8.40
C ARG A 515 6.41 -17.87 -9.03
N LEU A 516 5.55 -18.66 -9.62
CA LEU A 516 4.36 -18.21 -10.32
C LEU A 516 3.12 -18.66 -9.56
N TYR A 517 2.23 -17.70 -9.28
CA TYR A 517 0.99 -17.95 -8.56
C TYR A 517 -0.20 -17.39 -9.35
N ASP A 518 -1.32 -18.07 -9.25
CA ASP A 518 -2.61 -17.70 -9.81
C ASP A 518 -3.68 -17.44 -8.73
N VAL A 519 -3.36 -17.76 -7.46
CA VAL A 519 -4.23 -17.57 -6.30
C VAL A 519 -3.42 -16.94 -5.16
N ILE A 520 -3.93 -15.83 -4.58
CA ILE A 520 -3.23 -15.05 -3.56
C ILE A 520 -2.96 -15.85 -2.27
N TYR A 521 -3.86 -16.76 -1.89
CA TYR A 521 -3.69 -17.61 -0.70
C TYR A 521 -2.45 -18.50 -0.82
N LYS A 522 -2.26 -19.14 -1.97
CA LYS A 522 -1.07 -19.97 -2.22
C LYS A 522 0.23 -19.18 -2.14
N LEU A 523 0.20 -17.93 -2.63
CA LEU A 523 1.33 -17.03 -2.56
C LEU A 523 1.67 -16.70 -1.10
N THR A 524 0.68 -16.30 -0.30
CA THR A 524 0.90 -15.94 1.11
C THR A 524 1.35 -17.13 1.94
N ASP A 525 0.77 -18.30 1.73
CA ASP A 525 1.12 -19.52 2.45
C ASP A 525 2.57 -19.96 2.14
N ASP A 526 2.95 -20.01 0.85
CA ASP A 526 4.29 -20.41 0.43
C ASP A 526 5.37 -19.43 0.92
N ILE A 527 5.09 -18.12 0.86
CA ILE A 527 6.02 -17.10 1.37
C ILE A 527 6.10 -17.18 2.90
N GLY A 528 4.98 -17.39 3.59
CA GLY A 528 4.98 -17.62 5.04
C GLY A 528 5.87 -18.79 5.45
N LEU A 529 5.77 -19.92 4.74
CA LEU A 529 6.65 -21.08 4.95
C LEU A 529 8.12 -20.77 4.65
N ALA A 530 8.39 -19.98 3.59
CA ALA A 530 9.74 -19.57 3.24
C ALA A 530 10.35 -18.67 4.32
N LEU A 531 9.57 -17.76 4.92
CA LEU A 531 10.01 -16.91 6.04
C LEU A 531 10.33 -17.74 7.27
N GLN A 532 9.49 -18.72 7.62
CA GLN A 532 9.77 -19.65 8.72
C GLN A 532 11.07 -20.43 8.51
N GLY A 533 11.37 -20.81 7.27
CA GLY A 533 12.63 -21.46 6.91
C GLY A 533 13.88 -20.57 7.02
N LEU A 534 13.72 -19.25 7.02
CA LEU A 534 14.82 -18.29 7.22
C LEU A 534 15.12 -18.04 8.70
N LEU A 535 14.21 -18.37 9.60
CA LEU A 535 14.43 -18.25 11.04
C LEU A 535 15.52 -19.22 11.49
N ALA A 536 16.52 -18.72 12.19
CA ALA A 536 17.51 -19.58 12.85
C ALA A 536 16.75 -20.47 13.87
N PRO A 537 17.03 -21.79 13.92
CA PRO A 537 16.38 -22.67 14.87
C PRO A 537 16.61 -22.14 16.30
N LYS A 538 15.54 -21.79 16.99
CA LYS A 538 15.65 -21.36 18.40
C LYS A 538 16.09 -22.56 19.24
N LEU A 539 17.23 -22.42 19.90
CA LEU A 539 17.68 -23.36 20.90
C LEU A 539 16.96 -23.02 22.21
N VAL A 540 16.05 -23.88 22.62
CA VAL A 540 15.34 -23.74 23.91
C VAL A 540 15.97 -24.67 24.93
N GLU A 541 16.18 -24.17 26.14
CA GLU A 541 16.65 -24.95 27.26
C GLU A 541 15.50 -25.87 27.73
N GLN A 542 15.67 -27.16 27.58
CA GLN A 542 14.76 -28.14 28.13
C GLN A 542 15.37 -28.75 29.37
N VAL A 543 14.74 -28.51 30.53
CA VAL A 543 15.11 -29.17 31.78
C VAL A 543 14.73 -30.63 31.72
N GLU A 544 15.71 -31.53 31.86
CA GLU A 544 15.54 -32.98 31.80
C GLU A 544 15.24 -33.58 33.18
N GLY A 545 15.77 -32.98 34.27
CA GLY A 545 15.51 -33.43 35.62
C GLY A 545 16.43 -32.80 36.67
N HIS A 546 16.12 -33.10 37.93
CA HIS A 546 16.86 -32.59 39.08
C HIS A 546 17.43 -33.72 39.94
N ALA A 547 18.58 -33.48 40.53
CA ALA A 547 19.19 -34.42 41.48
C ALA A 547 19.73 -33.67 42.71
N GLU A 548 19.46 -34.18 43.91
CA GLU A 548 19.96 -33.66 45.19
C GLU A 548 21.27 -34.32 45.55
N VAL A 549 22.31 -33.51 45.86
CA VAL A 549 23.63 -33.99 46.29
C VAL A 549 23.56 -34.47 47.73
N ARG A 550 23.78 -35.77 47.92
CA ARG A 550 23.82 -36.40 49.26
C ARG A 550 25.23 -36.60 49.79
N MET A 551 26.23 -36.69 48.94
CA MET A 551 27.60 -36.91 49.32
C MET A 551 28.56 -36.37 48.24
N VAL A 552 29.66 -35.75 48.64
CA VAL A 552 30.69 -35.27 47.70
C VAL A 552 31.95 -36.11 47.81
N ILE A 553 32.38 -36.72 46.72
CA ILE A 553 33.57 -37.56 46.64
C ILE A 553 34.64 -36.81 45.82
N LYS A 554 35.75 -36.47 46.49
CA LYS A 554 36.88 -35.83 45.81
C LYS A 554 37.73 -36.88 45.07
N ALA A 555 37.67 -36.91 43.77
CA ALA A 555 38.34 -37.91 42.92
C ALA A 555 39.68 -37.45 42.34
N GLY A 556 40.39 -36.54 42.96
CA GLY A 556 41.71 -36.07 42.55
C GLY A 556 41.73 -35.39 41.17
N ARG A 557 42.49 -35.96 40.20
CA ARG A 557 42.59 -35.39 38.85
C ARG A 557 41.32 -35.51 37.99
N ALA A 558 40.30 -36.25 38.46
CA ALA A 558 39.07 -36.48 37.70
C ALA A 558 37.92 -35.51 38.09
N GLY A 559 38.19 -34.47 38.89
CA GLY A 559 37.19 -33.52 39.37
C GLY A 559 36.40 -34.06 40.56
N ASN A 560 35.36 -33.32 40.99
CA ASN A 560 34.45 -33.74 42.07
C ASN A 560 33.33 -34.62 41.51
N ILE A 561 33.02 -35.70 42.23
CA ILE A 561 31.88 -36.56 41.91
C ILE A 561 30.81 -36.32 42.99
N ALA A 562 29.67 -35.83 42.56
CA ALA A 562 28.50 -35.66 43.41
C ALA A 562 27.69 -36.98 43.45
N GLY A 563 27.69 -37.61 44.62
CA GLY A 563 26.78 -38.73 44.92
C GLY A 563 25.39 -38.14 45.15
N SER A 564 24.52 -38.27 44.16
CA SER A 564 23.24 -37.57 44.11
C SER A 564 22.07 -38.56 43.98
N TYR A 565 20.92 -38.11 44.43
CA TYR A 565 19.64 -38.81 44.28
C TYR A 565 18.77 -38.03 43.30
N VAL A 566 18.27 -38.68 42.23
CA VAL A 566 17.42 -38.04 41.23
C VAL A 566 16.01 -37.88 41.80
N THR A 567 15.62 -36.61 42.00
CA THR A 567 14.35 -36.21 42.60
C THR A 567 13.19 -36.21 41.59
N ASP A 568 13.46 -35.74 40.39
CA ASP A 568 12.49 -35.79 39.28
C ASP A 568 13.19 -35.93 37.91
N GLY A 569 12.44 -36.26 36.88
CA GLY A 569 12.91 -36.41 35.53
C GLY A 569 14.04 -37.43 35.38
N ARG A 570 15.09 -37.07 34.63
CA ARG A 570 16.27 -37.92 34.39
C ARG A 570 17.54 -37.06 34.28
N ILE A 571 18.64 -37.62 34.67
CA ILE A 571 19.97 -37.01 34.47
C ILE A 571 20.64 -37.72 33.30
N VAL A 572 21.15 -36.94 32.34
CA VAL A 572 21.75 -37.43 31.09
C VAL A 572 23.23 -37.11 31.04
N ARG A 573 24.06 -38.11 30.71
CA ARG A 573 25.52 -37.91 30.56
C ARG A 573 25.82 -36.96 29.41
N GLY A 574 26.64 -35.96 29.64
CA GLY A 574 27.03 -34.96 28.65
C GLY A 574 26.02 -33.81 28.51
N GLY A 575 24.91 -33.81 29.29
CA GLY A 575 24.01 -32.68 29.43
C GLY A 575 24.69 -31.49 30.14
N GLN A 576 24.10 -30.32 29.98
CA GLN A 576 24.45 -29.14 30.79
C GLN A 576 23.85 -29.30 32.17
N ALA A 577 24.50 -28.70 33.18
CA ALA A 577 24.03 -28.80 34.56
C ALA A 577 24.20 -27.47 35.31
N ARG A 578 23.17 -27.07 36.02
CA ARG A 578 23.18 -25.93 36.93
C ARG A 578 23.18 -26.45 38.37
N ILE A 579 24.01 -25.87 39.21
CA ILE A 579 24.06 -26.20 40.60
C ILE A 579 23.41 -25.07 41.40
N PHE A 580 22.38 -25.42 42.17
CA PHE A 580 21.67 -24.50 43.03
C PHE A 580 21.97 -24.81 44.51
N ARG A 581 22.27 -23.77 45.29
CA ARG A 581 22.42 -23.86 46.76
C ARG A 581 21.42 -22.94 47.44
N ALA A 582 20.55 -23.51 48.25
CA ALA A 582 19.45 -22.77 48.89
C ALA A 582 18.54 -21.98 47.89
N GLY A 583 18.43 -22.44 46.65
CA GLY A 583 17.64 -21.79 45.58
C GLY A 583 18.39 -20.74 44.75
N GLU A 584 19.65 -20.45 45.07
CA GLU A 584 20.51 -19.54 44.29
C GLU A 584 21.40 -20.34 43.34
N LEU A 585 21.52 -19.87 42.10
CA LEU A 585 22.40 -20.45 41.07
C LEU A 585 23.87 -20.18 41.45
N LEU A 586 24.66 -21.23 41.69
CA LEU A 586 26.06 -21.13 41.96
C LEU A 586 26.92 -21.18 40.71
N VAL A 587 26.71 -22.20 39.90
CA VAL A 587 27.56 -22.48 38.74
C VAL A 587 26.76 -23.15 37.65
N ASP A 588 27.02 -22.77 36.38
CA ASP A 588 26.58 -23.48 35.18
C ASP A 588 27.76 -24.29 34.64
N THR A 589 27.60 -25.58 34.46
CA THR A 589 28.66 -26.53 34.16
C THR A 589 28.15 -27.65 33.26
N ARG A 590 28.97 -28.71 33.06
CA ARG A 590 28.62 -29.84 32.25
C ARG A 590 28.80 -31.15 32.99
N ILE A 591 27.90 -32.11 32.74
CA ILE A 591 28.02 -33.49 33.24
C ILE A 591 29.10 -34.23 32.47
N THR A 592 30.27 -34.40 33.07
CA THR A 592 31.42 -35.06 32.44
C THR A 592 31.33 -36.60 32.51
N SER A 593 30.79 -37.12 33.63
CA SER A 593 30.57 -38.55 33.80
C SER A 593 29.31 -38.83 34.62
N LEU A 594 28.64 -39.94 34.32
CA LEU A 594 27.47 -40.39 35.05
C LEU A 594 27.59 -41.89 35.36
N LYS A 595 27.57 -42.23 36.65
CA LYS A 595 27.75 -43.60 37.10
C LYS A 595 26.59 -44.03 38.00
N ARG A 596 26.19 -45.30 37.88
CA ARG A 596 25.30 -45.93 38.83
C ARG A 596 26.04 -47.11 39.45
N PHE A 597 26.29 -47.05 40.76
CA PHE A 597 27.22 -47.90 41.48
C PHE A 597 28.64 -47.82 40.90
N LYS A 598 29.08 -48.82 40.12
CA LYS A 598 30.42 -48.85 39.49
C LYS A 598 30.37 -48.74 37.95
N ASP A 599 29.17 -48.79 37.39
CA ASP A 599 28.95 -48.85 35.93
C ASP A 599 28.68 -47.46 35.35
N ASP A 600 29.33 -47.16 34.24
CA ASP A 600 29.05 -45.96 33.48
C ASP A 600 27.71 -46.11 32.74
N VAL A 601 26.79 -45.17 32.93
CA VAL A 601 25.46 -45.15 32.34
C VAL A 601 25.23 -43.92 31.47
N ARG A 602 24.28 -44.02 30.53
CA ARG A 602 23.94 -42.88 29.67
C ARG A 602 22.95 -41.93 30.33
N GLU A 603 22.00 -42.51 31.09
CA GLU A 603 20.96 -41.76 31.80
C GLU A 603 20.61 -42.45 33.10
N VAL A 604 20.10 -41.66 34.05
CA VAL A 604 19.56 -42.17 35.33
C VAL A 604 18.19 -41.51 35.57
N ALA A 605 17.15 -42.30 35.75
CA ALA A 605 15.78 -41.84 35.98
C ALA A 605 15.55 -41.49 37.46
N THR A 606 14.42 -40.82 37.71
CA THR A 606 13.96 -40.44 39.05
C THR A 606 13.89 -41.65 40.01
N GLY A 607 14.20 -41.44 41.28
CA GLY A 607 14.16 -42.47 42.34
C GLY A 607 15.43 -43.30 42.46
N PHE A 608 16.48 -43.03 41.68
CA PHE A 608 17.74 -43.75 41.77
C PHE A 608 18.91 -42.87 42.21
N GLU A 609 19.85 -43.53 42.88
CA GLU A 609 21.13 -42.87 43.26
C GLU A 609 22.12 -43.01 42.11
N CYS A 610 22.91 -41.93 41.90
CA CYS A 610 23.95 -41.88 40.90
C CYS A 610 25.14 -41.02 41.33
N GLY A 611 26.30 -41.25 40.72
CA GLY A 611 27.48 -40.41 40.85
C GLY A 611 27.59 -39.52 39.60
N ILE A 612 27.45 -38.21 39.81
CA ILE A 612 27.52 -37.22 38.73
C ILE A 612 28.89 -36.55 38.81
N GLY A 613 29.72 -36.72 37.78
CA GLY A 613 30.98 -36.00 37.63
C GLY A 613 30.71 -34.65 36.97
N LEU A 614 31.10 -33.57 37.66
CA LEU A 614 30.88 -32.20 37.23
C LEU A 614 32.23 -31.48 37.10
N ASP A 615 32.35 -30.57 36.18
CA ASP A 615 33.51 -29.68 36.02
C ASP A 615 33.32 -28.42 36.92
N ALA A 616 33.17 -28.69 38.22
CA ALA A 616 32.97 -27.64 39.24
C ALA A 616 33.69 -28.03 40.54
N ASP A 617 34.36 -27.06 41.14
CA ASP A 617 35.15 -27.28 42.39
C ASP A 617 34.32 -27.07 43.65
N ASP A 618 33.30 -26.23 43.62
CA ASP A 618 32.48 -25.87 44.80
C ASP A 618 31.12 -26.59 44.79
N ILE A 619 31.11 -27.84 45.21
CA ILE A 619 29.89 -28.66 45.38
C ILE A 619 29.80 -29.06 46.86
N ALA A 620 28.63 -28.95 47.46
CA ALA A 620 28.37 -29.32 48.83
C ALA A 620 27.15 -30.27 48.96
N GLU A 621 27.03 -30.92 50.10
CA GLU A 621 25.85 -31.72 50.42
C GLU A 621 24.63 -30.82 50.59
N GLY A 622 23.50 -31.18 49.96
CA GLY A 622 22.26 -30.42 49.92
C GLY A 622 22.13 -29.51 48.67
N ASP A 623 23.15 -29.44 47.81
CA ASP A 623 23.02 -28.74 46.54
C ASP A 623 22.06 -29.50 45.59
N VAL A 624 21.34 -28.77 44.74
CA VAL A 624 20.44 -29.33 43.71
C VAL A 624 21.10 -29.14 42.37
N ILE A 625 21.25 -30.24 41.63
CA ILE A 625 21.76 -30.26 40.25
C ILE A 625 20.58 -30.33 39.32
N GLU A 626 20.37 -29.31 38.52
CA GLU A 626 19.41 -29.27 37.40
C GLU A 626 20.15 -29.68 36.13
N CYS A 627 19.67 -30.74 35.48
CA CYS A 627 20.17 -31.19 34.17
C CYS A 627 19.28 -30.63 33.07
N TYR A 628 19.88 -29.93 32.09
CA TYR A 628 19.16 -29.42 30.94
C TYR A 628 19.89 -29.71 29.62
N GLN A 629 19.17 -29.71 28.53
CA GLN A 629 19.72 -29.84 27.19
C GLN A 629 19.19 -28.68 26.31
N MET A 630 20.04 -28.22 25.40
CA MET A 630 19.62 -27.29 24.36
C MET A 630 18.95 -28.09 23.26
N VAL A 631 17.64 -27.95 23.10
CA VAL A 631 16.83 -28.63 22.09
C VAL A 631 16.40 -27.61 21.06
N THR A 632 16.47 -27.97 19.78
CA THR A 632 15.95 -27.16 18.70
C THR A 632 14.43 -27.20 18.77
N GLU A 633 13.79 -26.07 19.05
CA GLU A 633 12.35 -25.93 18.92
C GLU A 633 11.99 -26.01 17.42
N GLN A 634 11.27 -27.05 17.02
CA GLN A 634 10.67 -27.09 15.68
C GLN A 634 9.45 -26.19 15.72
N ALA A 635 9.50 -25.09 14.93
CA ALA A 635 8.41 -24.13 14.78
C ALA A 635 7.16 -24.75 14.14
#